data_bbbde90be18f4eb505c39819e01868fd
#
_entry.id   bbbde90be18f4eb505c39819e01868fd
#
_cell.length_a   1.000
_cell.length_b   1.000
_cell.length_c   1.000
_cell.angle_alpha   90.00
_cell.angle_beta   90.00
_cell.angle_gamma   90.00
#
_symmetry.space_group_name_H-M   'P 1'
#
loop_
_entity.id
_entity.type
_entity.pdbx_description
1 polymer ?
#
loop_
_entity_poly.entity_id
_entity_poly.type
_entity_poly.pdbx_seq_one_letter_code
_entity_poly.pdbx_strand_id
1 'polypeptide(L)'
;MRYQIRHAIVKYAADTILEDVNFEIHDHEKIAIIGRNGCGKTTLLKLISGEVEMANPDSDEECGIVMAGKQRIGYLRQISFEDSSIKVEEEILKVFAPVFSCEKRMQELTEQMKTDTSEHLLKEYAALQAKMEALRGYTYRQDMETMFQRFGFALKDLQRPIRTFSGGQQTKVAFVKLLLSQPDIMLLDEPTNHLDMPTIEWLEGYLKNYPKAVVIVSHDRMFLDRVIDVTYEIEYHRIRRYPGNYTAFLRQKEEALAKQEKDYEAQQAEIKRLTDWIEKWKNTPTKVAATRSKRKVIEHMILIEKPRKFDTKAFQGQFLPQTASYHDVLSVRGLQIGYDSVLSKVSFELHRMERIAVIGENGKGKSTLLKTLVGELPKLGGQFSFGTGVEWGYFDQQAAVAESQNPKMTIMEDFWEEYPTLKEVEVRSALGSFLFSGDDVYKELGQLSGGEKVRLALCKMFKRRPNLLILDEPTNHMDIVGKEALEQMLKSYTGTVLFVSHDRYFIKEIATGILDFQADKVQYYPCTYEEYLEQKQKEAQGLIGGNKTNAAGNSGKSRNVAGEAADNRNISQVGSQSNPPTLSDVFDKKTYYNPGKIISRLKQQLVKYEKMLGESEERLAELQMQQMDTALATDYEKLTELEQAIAAEQSNQESILDRLVETETELDEMQEKTV
;
A
#
# COMPACT_ATOMS: atom_id res chain seq x y z
N MET A 1 14.44 -17.24 13.74
CA MET A 1 14.75 -16.94 12.32
C MET A 1 14.65 -18.24 11.53
N ARG A 2 13.79 -18.27 10.49
CA ARG A 2 13.56 -19.47 9.66
C ARG A 2 14.33 -19.47 8.36
N TYR A 3 14.50 -18.29 7.79
CA TYR A 3 15.08 -18.12 6.45
C TYR A 3 15.79 -16.77 6.37
N GLN A 4 16.98 -16.74 5.81
CA GLN A 4 17.76 -15.51 5.64
C GLN A 4 18.53 -15.55 4.32
N ILE A 5 18.45 -14.45 3.60
CA ILE A 5 19.28 -14.15 2.43
C ILE A 5 20.26 -13.06 2.85
N ARG A 6 21.54 -13.23 2.54
CA ARG A 6 22.62 -12.28 2.81
C ARG A 6 23.32 -11.90 1.52
N HIS A 7 23.41 -10.58 1.27
CA HIS A 7 24.18 -9.97 0.19
C HIS A 7 23.96 -10.60 -1.19
N ALA A 8 22.71 -11.07 -1.48
CA ALA A 8 22.41 -11.71 -2.75
C ALA A 8 22.32 -10.70 -3.90
N ILE A 9 22.89 -11.11 -5.05
CA ILE A 9 22.75 -10.39 -6.32
C ILE A 9 21.98 -11.29 -7.28
N VAL A 10 20.95 -10.73 -7.92
CA VAL A 10 20.17 -11.45 -8.94
C VAL A 10 20.25 -10.72 -10.27
N LYS A 11 20.63 -11.46 -11.31
CA LYS A 11 20.78 -10.97 -12.67
C LYS A 11 19.98 -11.80 -13.66
N TYR A 12 19.44 -11.14 -14.67
CA TYR A 12 18.89 -11.79 -15.85
C TYR A 12 19.71 -11.33 -17.06
N ALA A 13 20.45 -12.25 -17.67
CA ALA A 13 21.43 -11.94 -18.71
C ALA A 13 22.44 -10.88 -18.24
N ALA A 14 22.46 -9.68 -18.82
CA ALA A 14 23.35 -8.59 -18.45
C ALA A 14 22.76 -7.63 -17.40
N ASP A 15 21.45 -7.68 -17.16
CA ASP A 15 20.77 -6.72 -16.31
C ASP A 15 20.73 -7.17 -14.85
N THR A 16 21.20 -6.33 -13.94
CA THR A 16 21.07 -6.53 -12.50
C THR A 16 19.68 -6.10 -12.04
N ILE A 17 18.88 -7.07 -11.57
CA ILE A 17 17.54 -6.81 -11.07
C ILE A 17 17.55 -6.48 -9.58
N LEU A 18 18.34 -7.22 -8.81
CA LEU A 18 18.49 -7.01 -7.36
C LEU A 18 19.97 -6.99 -7.00
N GLU A 19 20.35 -6.03 -6.15
CA GLU A 19 21.73 -5.81 -5.71
C GLU A 19 21.76 -5.72 -4.18
N ASP A 20 22.68 -6.44 -3.56
CA ASP A 20 22.90 -6.44 -2.10
C ASP A 20 21.62 -6.73 -1.30
N VAL A 21 20.94 -7.84 -1.65
CA VAL A 21 19.68 -8.23 -1.00
C VAL A 21 19.96 -8.85 0.37
N ASN A 22 19.44 -8.19 1.40
CA ASN A 22 19.42 -8.68 2.76
C ASN A 22 17.95 -8.86 3.19
N PHE A 23 17.51 -10.13 3.32
CA PHE A 23 16.11 -10.45 3.58
C PHE A 23 15.97 -11.54 4.63
N GLU A 24 15.10 -11.34 5.61
CA GLU A 24 14.93 -12.24 6.76
C GLU A 24 13.46 -12.59 6.96
N ILE A 25 13.19 -13.85 7.29
CA ILE A 25 11.87 -14.35 7.66
C ILE A 25 11.94 -14.95 9.06
N HIS A 26 11.21 -14.38 9.99
CA HIS A 26 11.07 -14.90 11.34
C HIS A 26 9.83 -15.80 11.48
N ASP A 27 9.76 -16.52 12.60
CA ASP A 27 8.61 -17.36 12.92
C ASP A 27 7.34 -16.51 13.06
N HIS A 28 6.25 -16.96 12.43
CA HIS A 28 4.92 -16.33 12.46
C HIS A 28 4.81 -14.94 11.80
N GLU A 29 5.90 -14.41 11.26
CA GLU A 29 5.94 -13.06 10.69
C GLU A 29 5.13 -12.97 9.40
N LYS A 30 4.37 -11.88 9.24
CA LYS A 30 3.65 -11.54 8.02
C LYS A 30 4.38 -10.39 7.34
N ILE A 31 4.96 -10.68 6.19
CA ILE A 31 5.87 -9.78 5.48
C ILE A 31 5.21 -9.32 4.19
N ALA A 32 5.21 -8.00 3.94
CA ALA A 32 4.91 -7.46 2.63
C ALA A 32 6.18 -7.12 1.87
N ILE A 33 6.18 -7.39 0.56
CA ILE A 33 7.17 -6.88 -0.38
C ILE A 33 6.48 -5.87 -1.28
N ILE A 34 6.93 -4.63 -1.23
CA ILE A 34 6.38 -3.52 -2.00
C ILE A 34 7.44 -2.89 -2.91
N GLY A 35 6.99 -2.17 -3.93
CA GLY A 35 7.85 -1.50 -4.91
C GLY A 35 7.13 -1.30 -6.24
N ARG A 36 7.73 -0.54 -7.16
CA ARG A 36 7.18 -0.30 -8.50
C ARG A 36 7.06 -1.59 -9.32
N ASN A 37 6.24 -1.55 -10.37
CA ASN A 37 6.20 -2.66 -11.31
C ASN A 37 7.59 -2.80 -12.00
N GLY A 38 8.06 -4.04 -12.15
CA GLY A 38 9.37 -4.34 -12.72
C GLY A 38 10.57 -4.17 -11.77
N CYS A 39 10.41 -3.75 -10.50
CA CYS A 39 11.54 -3.58 -9.56
C CYS A 39 12.12 -4.89 -9.01
N GLY A 40 11.55 -6.06 -9.35
CA GLY A 40 12.07 -7.36 -8.90
C GLY A 40 11.30 -8.05 -7.79
N LYS A 41 10.05 -7.63 -7.46
CA LYS A 41 9.22 -8.28 -6.41
C LYS A 41 9.03 -9.78 -6.65
N THR A 42 8.52 -10.15 -7.82
CA THR A 42 8.35 -11.56 -8.23
C THR A 42 9.70 -12.30 -8.32
N THR A 43 10.76 -11.61 -8.71
CA THR A 43 12.12 -12.17 -8.75
C THR A 43 12.61 -12.53 -7.35
N LEU A 44 12.34 -11.68 -6.35
CA LEU A 44 12.66 -11.99 -4.95
C LEU A 44 11.87 -13.20 -4.45
N LEU A 45 10.55 -13.30 -4.77
CA LEU A 45 9.77 -14.50 -4.43
C LEU A 45 10.34 -15.77 -5.08
N LYS A 46 10.77 -15.69 -6.35
CA LYS A 46 11.42 -16.80 -7.04
C LYS A 46 12.77 -17.18 -6.43
N LEU A 47 13.54 -16.20 -5.95
CA LEU A 47 14.78 -16.46 -5.22
C LEU A 47 14.49 -17.20 -3.91
N ILE A 48 13.47 -16.76 -3.15
CA ILE A 48 13.06 -17.42 -1.90
C ILE A 48 12.53 -18.84 -2.17
N SER A 49 11.80 -19.06 -3.26
CA SER A 49 11.30 -20.40 -3.63
C SER A 49 12.38 -21.33 -4.18
N GLY A 50 13.58 -20.81 -4.48
CA GLY A 50 14.67 -21.59 -5.08
C GLY A 50 14.55 -21.82 -6.59
N GLU A 51 13.71 -21.05 -7.29
CA GLU A 51 13.53 -21.13 -8.75
C GLU A 51 14.55 -20.29 -9.52
N VAL A 52 15.13 -19.30 -8.85
CA VAL A 52 16.19 -18.43 -9.36
C VAL A 52 17.37 -18.53 -8.42
N GLU A 53 18.56 -18.71 -8.97
CA GLU A 53 19.81 -18.77 -8.23
C GLU A 53 20.44 -17.37 -8.10
N MET A 54 21.25 -17.20 -7.07
CA MET A 54 22.07 -16.00 -6.91
C MET A 54 23.18 -15.95 -7.95
N ALA A 55 23.52 -14.75 -8.42
CA ALA A 55 24.64 -14.54 -9.35
C ALA A 55 26.02 -14.55 -8.66
N ASN A 56 26.05 -14.49 -7.32
CA ASN A 56 27.27 -14.40 -6.52
C ASN A 56 27.33 -15.45 -5.38
N PRO A 57 27.07 -16.75 -5.62
CA PRO A 57 26.98 -17.75 -4.55
C PRO A 57 28.31 -17.99 -3.81
N ASP A 58 29.47 -17.69 -4.43
CA ASP A 58 30.81 -18.01 -3.94
C ASP A 58 31.74 -16.80 -3.76
N SER A 59 31.20 -15.56 -3.81
CA SER A 59 32.07 -14.37 -3.84
C SER A 59 32.66 -13.98 -2.48
N ASP A 60 31.98 -14.32 -1.36
CA ASP A 60 32.44 -14.05 0.01
C ASP A 60 31.77 -15.03 0.99
N GLU A 61 32.44 -15.38 2.08
CA GLU A 61 31.94 -16.26 3.15
C GLU A 61 30.64 -15.73 3.79
N GLU A 62 30.30 -14.46 3.59
CA GLU A 62 29.09 -13.81 4.14
C GLU A 62 27.88 -13.87 3.20
N CYS A 63 28.05 -14.20 1.91
CA CYS A 63 26.95 -14.30 0.96
C CYS A 63 26.30 -15.68 1.01
N GLY A 64 24.96 -15.71 0.99
CA GLY A 64 24.25 -17.00 0.93
C GLY A 64 22.83 -16.99 1.42
N ILE A 65 22.20 -18.16 1.27
CA ILE A 65 20.87 -18.44 1.78
C ILE A 65 20.99 -19.40 2.97
N VAL A 66 20.52 -18.99 4.13
CA VAL A 66 20.55 -19.79 5.35
C VAL A 66 19.11 -20.17 5.72
N MET A 67 18.85 -21.47 5.87
CA MET A 67 17.57 -22.01 6.32
C MET A 67 17.72 -22.81 7.62
N ALA A 68 16.82 -22.59 8.56
CA ALA A 68 16.76 -23.38 9.80
C ALA A 68 16.02 -24.70 9.54
N GLY A 69 16.77 -25.76 9.23
CA GLY A 69 16.20 -27.07 8.90
C GLY A 69 15.54 -27.14 7.53
N LYS A 70 14.79 -28.23 7.30
CA LYS A 70 14.06 -28.44 6.03
C LYS A 70 12.70 -27.74 6.09
N GLN A 71 12.57 -26.58 5.47
CA GLN A 71 11.31 -25.83 5.40
C GLN A 71 10.53 -26.18 4.14
N ARG A 72 9.21 -26.32 4.26
CA ARG A 72 8.31 -26.46 3.11
C ARG A 72 7.86 -25.07 2.68
N ILE A 73 8.31 -24.63 1.51
CA ILE A 73 7.95 -23.35 0.91
C ILE A 73 6.79 -23.62 -0.07
N GLY A 74 5.69 -22.91 0.10
CA GLY A 74 4.56 -22.95 -0.83
C GLY A 74 4.49 -21.62 -1.57
N TYR A 75 4.46 -21.67 -2.90
CA TYR A 75 4.42 -20.48 -3.74
C TYR A 75 3.18 -20.46 -4.64
N LEU A 76 2.36 -19.42 -4.49
CA LEU A 76 1.24 -19.16 -5.40
C LEU A 76 1.78 -18.43 -6.63
N ARG A 77 1.87 -19.14 -7.72
CA ARG A 77 2.18 -18.58 -9.05
C ARG A 77 0.91 -18.29 -9.85
N GLN A 78 1.05 -17.54 -10.96
CA GLN A 78 0.16 -17.69 -12.11
C GLN A 78 0.38 -19.10 -12.69
N ILE A 79 -0.48 -20.05 -12.29
CA ILE A 79 -0.23 -21.48 -12.47
C ILE A 79 -0.72 -21.94 -13.83
N SER A 80 0.16 -22.65 -14.55
CA SER A 80 -0.24 -23.72 -15.46
C SER A 80 -0.28 -25.03 -14.65
N PHE A 81 -1.43 -25.68 -14.55
CA PHE A 81 -1.51 -27.03 -14.02
C PHE A 81 -0.76 -27.97 -14.98
N GLU A 82 -0.02 -28.96 -14.45
CA GLU A 82 0.71 -29.93 -15.26
C GLU A 82 -0.21 -30.71 -16.20
N ASP A 83 -1.39 -31.07 -15.70
CA ASP A 83 -2.45 -31.70 -16.48
C ASP A 83 -3.79 -31.03 -16.19
N SER A 84 -4.27 -30.23 -17.15
CA SER A 84 -5.55 -29.53 -17.05
C SER A 84 -6.77 -30.43 -17.36
N SER A 85 -6.55 -31.69 -17.79
CA SER A 85 -7.61 -32.64 -18.11
C SER A 85 -8.20 -33.32 -16.87
N ILE A 86 -7.47 -33.35 -15.76
CA ILE A 86 -7.91 -33.98 -14.51
C ILE A 86 -8.98 -33.15 -13.81
N LYS A 87 -9.73 -33.81 -12.93
CA LYS A 87 -10.74 -33.15 -12.10
C LYS A 87 -10.11 -32.29 -11.02
N VAL A 88 -10.79 -31.20 -10.66
CA VAL A 88 -10.35 -30.30 -9.59
C VAL A 88 -10.16 -31.07 -8.29
N GLU A 89 -11.08 -32.00 -7.93
CA GLU A 89 -10.96 -32.80 -6.72
C GLU A 89 -9.65 -33.59 -6.70
N GLU A 90 -9.32 -34.28 -7.80
CA GLU A 90 -8.10 -35.09 -7.92
C GLU A 90 -6.84 -34.25 -7.75
N GLU A 91 -6.82 -33.04 -8.31
CA GLU A 91 -5.69 -32.11 -8.18
C GLU A 91 -5.52 -31.62 -6.74
N ILE A 92 -6.61 -31.26 -6.07
CA ILE A 92 -6.57 -30.80 -4.67
C ILE A 92 -6.17 -31.95 -3.75
N LEU A 93 -6.66 -33.18 -4.00
CA LEU A 93 -6.33 -34.35 -3.19
C LEU A 93 -4.85 -34.72 -3.22
N LYS A 94 -4.08 -34.31 -4.22
CA LYS A 94 -2.61 -34.49 -4.24
C LYS A 94 -1.92 -33.90 -3.00
N VAL A 95 -2.48 -32.85 -2.41
CA VAL A 95 -1.97 -32.24 -1.17
C VAL A 95 -2.00 -33.22 0.00
N PHE A 96 -2.99 -34.11 0.02
CA PHE A 96 -3.22 -35.08 1.08
C PHE A 96 -2.52 -36.43 0.86
N ALA A 97 -1.58 -36.53 -0.09
CA ALA A 97 -0.80 -37.73 -0.30
C ALA A 97 -0.12 -38.28 0.98
N PRO A 98 0.40 -37.46 1.91
CA PRO A 98 0.91 -37.91 3.20
C PRO A 98 -0.17 -38.55 4.08
N VAL A 99 -1.42 -38.06 4.02
CA VAL A 99 -2.57 -38.59 4.77
C VAL A 99 -2.91 -39.99 4.22
N PHE A 100 -3.02 -40.12 2.88
CA PHE A 100 -3.31 -41.43 2.23
C PHE A 100 -2.20 -42.45 2.48
N SER A 101 -0.93 -41.99 2.55
CA SER A 101 0.19 -42.88 2.88
C SER A 101 0.07 -43.41 4.32
N CYS A 102 -0.32 -42.53 5.26
CA CYS A 102 -0.56 -42.93 6.65
C CYS A 102 -1.75 -43.87 6.76
N GLU A 103 -2.86 -43.57 6.10
CA GLU A 103 -4.07 -44.38 6.09
C GLU A 103 -3.78 -45.79 5.56
N LYS A 104 -3.09 -45.89 4.43
CA LYS A 104 -2.68 -47.18 3.83
C LYS A 104 -1.80 -47.98 4.80
N ARG A 105 -0.80 -47.31 5.43
CA ARG A 105 0.08 -48.00 6.38
C ARG A 105 -0.64 -48.43 7.64
N MET A 106 -1.58 -47.63 8.14
CA MET A 106 -2.44 -48.04 9.27
C MET A 106 -3.31 -49.23 8.94
N GLN A 107 -3.87 -49.33 7.72
CA GLN A 107 -4.63 -50.49 7.24
C GLN A 107 -3.73 -51.74 7.17
N GLU A 108 -2.53 -51.65 6.60
CA GLU A 108 -1.56 -52.74 6.56
C GLU A 108 -1.21 -53.25 7.94
N LEU A 109 -0.95 -52.34 8.91
CA LEU A 109 -0.68 -52.71 10.29
C LEU A 109 -1.88 -53.35 10.97
N THR A 110 -3.09 -52.86 10.71
CA THR A 110 -4.33 -53.46 11.26
C THR A 110 -4.49 -54.92 10.79
N GLU A 111 -4.17 -55.22 9.53
CA GLU A 111 -4.17 -56.59 9.03
C GLU A 111 -3.08 -57.44 9.69
N GLN A 112 -1.87 -56.92 9.88
CA GLN A 112 -0.77 -57.61 10.57
C GLN A 112 -1.11 -57.90 12.03
N MET A 113 -1.76 -56.96 12.71
CA MET A 113 -2.17 -57.08 14.13
C MET A 113 -3.25 -58.13 14.36
N LYS A 114 -3.94 -58.63 13.30
CA LYS A 114 -4.85 -59.79 13.42
C LYS A 114 -4.11 -61.09 13.74
N THR A 115 -2.85 -61.18 13.31
CA THR A 115 -2.01 -62.39 13.47
C THR A 115 -0.87 -62.23 14.46
N ASP A 116 -0.38 -60.99 14.67
CA ASP A 116 0.73 -60.65 15.57
C ASP A 116 0.39 -59.41 16.38
N THR A 117 0.34 -59.52 17.69
CA THR A 117 0.04 -58.46 18.66
C THR A 117 1.30 -57.94 19.33
N SER A 118 2.44 -57.91 18.64
CA SER A 118 3.71 -57.41 19.20
C SER A 118 3.63 -55.96 19.59
N GLU A 119 4.31 -55.61 20.70
CA GLU A 119 4.39 -54.22 21.25
C GLU A 119 4.97 -53.24 20.22
N HIS A 120 5.80 -53.73 19.30
CA HIS A 120 6.35 -52.91 18.21
C HIS A 120 5.27 -52.42 17.23
N LEU A 121 4.34 -53.29 16.79
CA LEU A 121 3.26 -52.95 15.90
C LEU A 121 2.29 -51.96 16.55
N LEU A 122 2.01 -52.13 17.83
CA LEU A 122 1.18 -51.19 18.61
C LEU A 122 1.82 -49.78 18.70
N LYS A 123 3.13 -49.70 18.93
CA LYS A 123 3.86 -48.42 18.97
C LYS A 123 3.88 -47.75 17.57
N GLU A 124 4.11 -48.50 16.51
CA GLU A 124 4.08 -47.97 15.14
C GLU A 124 2.69 -47.45 14.78
N TYR A 125 1.62 -48.21 15.13
CA TYR A 125 0.25 -47.78 14.89
C TYR A 125 -0.10 -46.48 15.67
N ALA A 126 0.27 -46.38 16.94
CA ALA A 126 0.07 -45.18 17.74
C ALA A 126 0.84 -43.94 17.18
N ALA A 127 2.06 -44.17 16.69
CA ALA A 127 2.83 -43.13 16.04
C ALA A 127 2.18 -42.61 14.74
N LEU A 128 1.63 -43.55 13.93
CA LEU A 128 0.89 -43.19 12.71
C LEU A 128 -0.43 -42.50 13.02
N GLN A 129 -1.12 -42.90 14.09
CA GLN A 129 -2.33 -42.21 14.56
C GLN A 129 -2.04 -40.78 14.97
N ALA A 130 -1.00 -40.55 15.78
CA ALA A 130 -0.57 -39.21 16.14
C ALA A 130 -0.17 -38.38 14.92
N LYS A 131 0.49 -39.00 13.92
CA LYS A 131 0.82 -38.34 12.65
C LYS A 131 -0.42 -38.00 11.84
N MET A 132 -1.44 -38.90 11.82
CA MET A 132 -2.72 -38.68 11.15
C MET A 132 -3.48 -37.49 11.76
N GLU A 133 -3.48 -37.38 13.11
CA GLU A 133 -4.05 -36.23 13.83
C GLU A 133 -3.29 -34.93 13.51
N ALA A 134 -1.96 -34.96 13.52
CA ALA A 134 -1.12 -33.81 13.20
C ALA A 134 -1.32 -33.31 11.75
N LEU A 135 -1.62 -34.21 10.81
CA LEU A 135 -1.94 -33.92 9.42
C LEU A 135 -3.42 -33.56 9.20
N ARG A 136 -4.26 -33.51 10.24
CA ARG A 136 -5.72 -33.35 10.17
C ARG A 136 -6.38 -34.36 9.20
N GLY A 137 -5.83 -35.57 9.18
CA GLY A 137 -6.24 -36.60 8.23
C GLY A 137 -7.69 -37.06 8.37
N TYR A 138 -8.35 -36.83 9.52
CA TYR A 138 -9.75 -37.17 9.72
C TYR A 138 -10.74 -36.11 9.18
N THR A 139 -10.28 -34.86 8.98
CA THR A 139 -11.13 -33.71 8.57
C THR A 139 -10.81 -33.19 7.18
N TYR A 140 -9.82 -33.75 6.47
CA TYR A 140 -9.31 -33.21 5.22
C TYR A 140 -10.38 -32.97 4.14
N ARG A 141 -11.40 -33.84 4.05
CA ARG A 141 -12.51 -33.68 3.09
C ARG A 141 -13.36 -32.46 3.43
N GLN A 142 -13.73 -32.31 4.70
CA GLN A 142 -14.52 -31.19 5.17
C GLN A 142 -13.73 -29.88 5.02
N ASP A 143 -12.44 -29.90 5.34
CA ASP A 143 -11.55 -28.73 5.18
C ASP A 143 -11.45 -28.35 3.70
N MET A 144 -11.31 -29.32 2.78
CA MET A 144 -11.30 -29.12 1.33
C MET A 144 -12.60 -28.51 0.82
N GLU A 145 -13.75 -29.10 1.16
CA GLU A 145 -15.07 -28.63 0.73
C GLU A 145 -15.36 -27.23 1.25
N THR A 146 -15.08 -26.98 2.52
CA THR A 146 -15.26 -25.67 3.14
C THR A 146 -14.39 -24.60 2.47
N MET A 147 -13.12 -24.90 2.25
CA MET A 147 -12.20 -23.97 1.59
C MET A 147 -12.64 -23.69 0.15
N PHE A 148 -13.04 -24.72 -0.59
CA PHE A 148 -13.51 -24.60 -1.97
C PHE A 148 -14.75 -23.71 -2.09
N GLN A 149 -15.72 -23.88 -1.19
CA GLN A 149 -16.92 -23.05 -1.13
C GLN A 149 -16.60 -21.58 -0.76
N ARG A 150 -15.62 -21.35 0.13
CA ARG A 150 -15.18 -19.99 0.51
C ARG A 150 -14.61 -19.20 -0.66
N PHE A 151 -14.05 -19.89 -1.66
CA PHE A 151 -13.57 -19.26 -2.90
C PHE A 151 -14.67 -19.09 -3.97
N GLY A 152 -15.95 -19.31 -3.59
CA GLY A 152 -17.12 -19.04 -4.42
C GLY A 152 -17.44 -20.18 -5.41
N PHE A 153 -16.91 -21.39 -5.19
CA PHE A 153 -17.23 -22.57 -6.01
C PHE A 153 -18.37 -23.37 -5.41
N ALA A 154 -19.18 -24.00 -6.26
CA ALA A 154 -20.15 -24.99 -5.83
C ALA A 154 -19.48 -26.37 -5.72
N LEU A 155 -19.90 -27.22 -4.76
CA LEU A 155 -19.32 -28.56 -4.58
C LEU A 155 -19.37 -29.45 -5.85
N LYS A 156 -20.38 -29.25 -6.69
CA LYS A 156 -20.48 -29.92 -8.00
C LYS A 156 -19.32 -29.63 -8.94
N ASP A 157 -18.68 -28.48 -8.76
CA ASP A 157 -17.56 -28.03 -9.60
C ASP A 157 -16.27 -28.81 -9.31
N LEU A 158 -16.15 -29.49 -8.15
CA LEU A 158 -15.06 -30.43 -7.83
C LEU A 158 -14.90 -31.53 -8.85
N GLN A 159 -16.01 -31.99 -9.48
CA GLN A 159 -16.02 -33.07 -10.47
C GLN A 159 -15.71 -32.57 -11.89
N ARG A 160 -15.54 -31.26 -12.10
CA ARG A 160 -15.25 -30.70 -13.42
C ARG A 160 -13.76 -30.74 -13.72
N PRO A 161 -13.36 -30.97 -15.00
CA PRO A 161 -11.97 -30.82 -15.42
C PRO A 161 -11.47 -29.39 -15.27
N ILE A 162 -10.22 -29.21 -14.85
CA ILE A 162 -9.59 -27.90 -14.62
C ILE A 162 -9.65 -27.02 -15.88
N ARG A 163 -9.46 -27.59 -17.08
CA ARG A 163 -9.52 -26.87 -18.36
C ARG A 163 -10.85 -26.16 -18.64
N THR A 164 -11.94 -26.53 -17.93
CA THR A 164 -13.26 -25.89 -18.08
C THR A 164 -13.41 -24.61 -17.28
N PHE A 165 -12.43 -24.28 -16.44
CA PHE A 165 -12.41 -23.09 -15.61
C PHE A 165 -11.68 -21.93 -16.32
N SER A 166 -12.15 -20.71 -16.11
CA SER A 166 -11.42 -19.52 -16.57
C SER A 166 -10.07 -19.40 -15.85
N GLY A 167 -9.12 -18.63 -16.41
CA GLY A 167 -7.81 -18.41 -15.81
C GLY A 167 -7.88 -17.94 -14.35
N GLY A 168 -8.76 -16.98 -14.05
CA GLY A 168 -8.97 -16.53 -12.67
C GLY A 168 -9.57 -17.59 -11.75
N GLN A 169 -10.44 -18.47 -12.28
CA GLN A 169 -10.94 -19.60 -11.50
C GLN A 169 -9.86 -20.64 -11.25
N GLN A 170 -8.99 -20.91 -12.23
CA GLN A 170 -7.84 -21.80 -12.06
C GLN A 170 -6.89 -21.28 -10.99
N THR A 171 -6.62 -19.98 -10.97
CA THR A 171 -5.82 -19.34 -9.92
C THR A 171 -6.45 -19.53 -8.53
N LYS A 172 -7.78 -19.42 -8.41
CA LYS A 172 -8.51 -19.68 -7.17
C LYS A 172 -8.37 -21.14 -6.71
N VAL A 173 -8.46 -22.12 -7.63
CA VAL A 173 -8.26 -23.55 -7.32
C VAL A 173 -6.84 -23.81 -6.81
N ALA A 174 -5.85 -23.20 -7.47
CA ALA A 174 -4.46 -23.31 -7.05
C ALA A 174 -4.23 -22.69 -5.65
N PHE A 175 -4.92 -21.59 -5.36
CA PHE A 175 -4.87 -20.97 -4.05
C PHE A 175 -5.47 -21.87 -2.97
N VAL A 176 -6.65 -22.46 -3.22
CA VAL A 176 -7.24 -23.48 -2.33
C VAL A 176 -6.23 -24.59 -2.04
N LYS A 177 -5.56 -25.12 -3.09
CA LYS A 177 -4.53 -26.16 -2.96
C LYS A 177 -3.37 -25.70 -2.07
N LEU A 178 -2.88 -24.46 -2.27
CA LEU A 178 -1.79 -23.89 -1.46
C LEU A 178 -2.19 -23.74 0.02
N LEU A 179 -3.37 -23.19 0.30
CA LEU A 179 -3.85 -23.00 1.67
C LEU A 179 -4.01 -24.33 2.42
N LEU A 180 -4.53 -25.35 1.74
CA LEU A 180 -4.68 -26.69 2.30
C LEU A 180 -3.34 -27.39 2.57
N SER A 181 -2.29 -27.07 1.80
CA SER A 181 -0.95 -27.65 2.00
C SER A 181 -0.24 -27.15 3.26
N GLN A 182 -0.67 -26.04 3.82
CA GLN A 182 -0.14 -25.41 5.05
C GLN A 182 1.41 -25.37 5.10
N PRO A 183 2.09 -24.73 4.13
CA PRO A 183 3.55 -24.70 4.08
C PRO A 183 4.14 -23.96 5.30
N ASP A 184 5.44 -24.13 5.55
CA ASP A 184 6.14 -23.44 6.65
C ASP A 184 6.42 -21.97 6.32
N ILE A 185 6.63 -21.69 5.01
CA ILE A 185 6.70 -20.34 4.45
C ILE A 185 5.73 -20.30 3.27
N MET A 186 4.76 -19.40 3.30
CA MET A 186 3.78 -19.18 2.23
C MET A 186 4.17 -17.93 1.44
N LEU A 187 4.37 -18.08 0.14
CA LEU A 187 4.68 -16.98 -0.78
C LEU A 187 3.45 -16.69 -1.64
N LEU A 188 2.96 -15.45 -1.58
CA LEU A 188 1.78 -15.00 -2.30
C LEU A 188 2.13 -13.83 -3.22
N ASP A 189 1.93 -14.02 -4.53
CA ASP A 189 2.11 -12.97 -5.53
C ASP A 189 0.73 -12.49 -6.00
N GLU A 190 0.39 -11.24 -5.64
CA GLU A 190 -0.89 -10.57 -5.93
C GLU A 190 -2.12 -11.43 -5.58
N PRO A 191 -2.27 -11.91 -4.32
CA PRO A 191 -3.32 -12.84 -3.95
C PRO A 191 -4.73 -12.26 -4.02
N THR A 192 -4.88 -10.94 -4.00
CA THR A 192 -6.17 -10.24 -4.04
C THR A 192 -6.73 -10.10 -5.46
N ASN A 193 -5.88 -10.29 -6.48
CA ASN A 193 -6.32 -10.22 -7.87
C ASN A 193 -7.38 -11.28 -8.17
N HIS A 194 -8.45 -10.91 -8.86
CA HIS A 194 -9.57 -11.76 -9.24
C HIS A 194 -10.43 -12.31 -8.08
N LEU A 195 -10.18 -11.85 -6.83
CA LEU A 195 -11.04 -12.16 -5.68
C LEU A 195 -12.09 -11.04 -5.51
N ASP A 196 -13.27 -11.43 -5.06
CA ASP A 196 -14.29 -10.48 -4.64
C ASP A 196 -14.09 -10.06 -3.17
N MET A 197 -14.73 -8.98 -2.77
CA MET A 197 -14.57 -8.40 -1.43
C MET A 197 -14.81 -9.41 -0.30
N PRO A 198 -15.88 -10.23 -0.30
CA PRO A 198 -16.09 -11.20 0.78
C PRO A 198 -14.97 -12.24 0.88
N THR A 199 -14.42 -12.68 -0.26
CA THR A 199 -13.29 -13.61 -0.29
C THR A 199 -12.01 -12.96 0.23
N ILE A 200 -11.76 -11.68 -0.12
CA ILE A 200 -10.60 -10.91 0.39
C ILE A 200 -10.70 -10.76 1.91
N GLU A 201 -11.87 -10.36 2.45
CA GLU A 201 -12.06 -10.20 3.90
C GLU A 201 -11.86 -11.52 4.67
N TRP A 202 -12.35 -12.62 4.12
CA TRP A 202 -12.11 -13.94 4.70
C TRP A 202 -10.60 -14.28 4.66
N LEU A 203 -9.92 -14.01 3.54
CA LEU A 203 -8.49 -14.27 3.36
C LEU A 203 -7.64 -13.46 4.35
N GLU A 204 -7.98 -12.20 4.58
CA GLU A 204 -7.34 -11.37 5.61
C GLU A 204 -7.39 -12.03 6.98
N GLY A 205 -8.59 -12.47 7.40
CA GLY A 205 -8.77 -13.18 8.66
C GLY A 205 -7.98 -14.49 8.73
N TYR A 206 -7.95 -15.24 7.65
CA TYR A 206 -7.19 -16.50 7.56
C TYR A 206 -5.68 -16.26 7.67
N LEU A 207 -5.12 -15.34 6.88
CA LEU A 207 -3.68 -15.07 6.86
C LEU A 207 -3.18 -14.43 8.16
N LYS A 208 -3.97 -13.54 8.76
CA LYS A 208 -3.65 -12.95 10.06
C LYS A 208 -3.49 -14.01 11.14
N ASN A 209 -4.36 -15.02 11.14
CA ASN A 209 -4.34 -16.11 12.10
C ASN A 209 -3.49 -17.31 11.66
N TYR A 210 -2.84 -17.24 10.49
CA TYR A 210 -2.00 -18.32 10.01
C TYR A 210 -0.78 -18.50 10.92
N PRO A 211 -0.54 -19.74 11.43
CA PRO A 211 0.45 -19.96 12.51
C PRO A 211 1.91 -19.97 12.05
N LYS A 212 2.16 -19.68 10.77
CA LYS A 212 3.51 -19.74 10.19
C LYS A 212 3.80 -18.47 9.40
N ALA A 213 5.00 -18.37 8.82
CA ALA A 213 5.42 -17.20 8.07
C ALA A 213 4.67 -17.05 6.74
N VAL A 214 4.34 -15.81 6.37
CA VAL A 214 3.73 -15.47 5.09
C VAL A 214 4.48 -14.29 4.48
N VAL A 215 4.83 -14.40 3.20
CA VAL A 215 5.43 -13.33 2.42
C VAL A 215 4.47 -12.97 1.29
N ILE A 216 4.09 -11.71 1.21
CA ILE A 216 3.03 -11.23 0.33
C ILE A 216 3.58 -10.12 -0.56
N VAL A 217 3.38 -10.23 -1.85
CA VAL A 217 3.45 -9.13 -2.79
C VAL A 217 2.01 -8.71 -3.09
N SER A 218 1.64 -7.47 -2.81
CA SER A 218 0.30 -6.96 -3.14
C SER A 218 0.31 -5.45 -3.35
N HIS A 219 -0.63 -5.00 -4.18
CA HIS A 219 -0.95 -3.60 -4.42
C HIS A 219 -2.26 -3.16 -3.74
N ASP A 220 -2.85 -4.02 -2.91
CA ASP A 220 -4.01 -3.69 -2.07
C ASP A 220 -3.55 -3.16 -0.71
N ARG A 221 -3.61 -1.84 -0.53
CA ARG A 221 -3.14 -1.14 0.68
C ARG A 221 -3.92 -1.55 1.93
N MET A 222 -5.25 -1.72 1.83
CA MET A 222 -6.07 -2.13 2.98
C MET A 222 -5.79 -3.57 3.42
N PHE A 223 -5.57 -4.45 2.44
CA PHE A 223 -5.17 -5.84 2.71
C PHE A 223 -3.82 -5.89 3.44
N LEU A 224 -2.83 -5.13 2.95
CA LEU A 224 -1.52 -5.04 3.59
C LEU A 224 -1.62 -4.49 5.02
N ASP A 225 -2.39 -3.42 5.24
CA ASP A 225 -2.54 -2.84 6.59
C ASP A 225 -3.16 -3.79 7.62
N ARG A 226 -4.04 -4.70 7.18
CA ARG A 226 -4.74 -5.62 8.09
C ARG A 226 -3.95 -6.88 8.40
N VAL A 227 -3.08 -7.32 7.49
CA VAL A 227 -2.44 -8.64 7.53
C VAL A 227 -0.99 -8.58 7.97
N ILE A 228 -0.22 -7.55 7.57
CA ILE A 228 1.23 -7.55 7.69
C ILE A 228 1.76 -6.93 8.98
N ASP A 229 2.92 -7.46 9.40
CA ASP A 229 3.69 -7.00 10.57
C ASP A 229 4.95 -6.25 10.16
N VAL A 230 5.50 -6.55 8.97
CA VAL A 230 6.75 -6.00 8.45
C VAL A 230 6.63 -5.73 6.96
N THR A 231 7.18 -4.61 6.53
CA THR A 231 7.23 -4.21 5.12
C THR A 231 8.67 -4.17 4.62
N TYR A 232 8.92 -4.82 3.48
CA TYR A 232 10.15 -4.67 2.72
C TYR A 232 9.88 -3.88 1.45
N GLU A 233 10.63 -2.83 1.25
CA GLU A 233 10.56 -2.03 0.03
C GLU A 233 11.73 -2.36 -0.90
N ILE A 234 11.42 -2.59 -2.18
CA ILE A 234 12.41 -2.70 -3.23
C ILE A 234 12.44 -1.40 -4.01
N GLU A 235 13.56 -0.68 -3.91
CA GLU A 235 13.78 0.58 -4.61
C GLU A 235 15.23 0.65 -5.11
N TYR A 236 15.44 1.06 -6.36
CA TYR A 236 16.78 1.15 -7.00
C TYR A 236 17.63 -0.12 -6.84
N HIS A 237 17.04 -1.29 -7.12
CA HIS A 237 17.65 -2.62 -7.03
C HIS A 237 18.02 -3.07 -5.61
N ARG A 238 17.75 -2.27 -4.57
CA ARG A 238 18.04 -2.56 -3.17
C ARG A 238 16.78 -2.81 -2.37
N ILE A 239 16.94 -3.55 -1.28
CA ILE A 239 15.84 -3.86 -0.38
C ILE A 239 16.04 -3.19 0.97
N ARG A 240 14.95 -2.65 1.52
CA ARG A 240 14.96 -2.01 2.85
C ARG A 240 13.81 -2.52 3.69
N ARG A 241 14.10 -2.88 4.95
CA ARG A 241 13.12 -3.36 5.92
C ARG A 241 12.56 -2.20 6.74
N TYR A 242 11.22 -2.20 6.90
CA TYR A 242 10.48 -1.27 7.74
C TYR A 242 9.59 -2.07 8.70
N PRO A 243 9.72 -1.91 10.01
CA PRO A 243 8.82 -2.55 10.97
C PRO A 243 7.44 -1.89 10.93
N GLY A 244 6.40 -2.71 10.98
CA GLY A 244 5.02 -2.28 10.98
C GLY A 244 4.27 -2.55 9.67
N ASN A 245 2.97 -2.19 9.68
CA ASN A 245 2.08 -2.33 8.53
C ASN A 245 2.35 -1.28 7.44
N TYR A 246 1.56 -1.28 6.38
CA TYR A 246 1.73 -0.38 5.24
C TYR A 246 1.64 1.11 5.64
N THR A 247 0.68 1.48 6.49
CA THR A 247 0.54 2.86 7.01
C THR A 247 1.76 3.29 7.83
N ALA A 248 2.28 2.42 8.68
CA ALA A 248 3.49 2.69 9.46
C ALA A 248 4.73 2.85 8.55
N PHE A 249 4.83 2.03 7.50
CA PHE A 249 5.87 2.15 6.47
C PHE A 249 5.83 3.53 5.79
N LEU A 250 4.65 3.97 5.32
CA LEU A 250 4.52 5.28 4.65
C LEU A 250 5.03 6.41 5.54
N ARG A 251 4.60 6.44 6.81
CA ARG A 251 5.06 7.45 7.76
C ARG A 251 6.57 7.42 7.95
N GLN A 252 7.15 6.23 8.18
CA GLN A 252 8.60 6.09 8.36
C GLN A 252 9.38 6.52 7.09
N LYS A 253 8.83 6.23 5.90
CA LYS A 253 9.43 6.64 4.63
C LYS A 253 9.37 8.17 4.46
N GLU A 254 8.23 8.79 4.75
CA GLU A 254 8.07 10.25 4.70
C GLU A 254 9.03 10.96 5.66
N GLU A 255 9.12 10.48 6.90
CA GLU A 255 10.05 11.00 7.90
C GLU A 255 11.52 10.87 7.44
N ALA A 256 11.88 9.70 6.88
CA ALA A 256 13.23 9.46 6.36
C ALA A 256 13.57 10.35 5.16
N LEU A 257 12.62 10.56 4.25
CA LEU A 257 12.80 11.45 3.10
C LEU A 257 12.92 12.92 3.53
N ALA A 258 12.07 13.35 4.45
CA ALA A 258 12.13 14.72 4.99
C ALA A 258 13.46 14.98 5.72
N LYS A 259 13.94 13.99 6.48
CA LYS A 259 15.26 14.06 7.11
C LYS A 259 16.38 14.14 6.07
N GLN A 260 16.37 13.25 5.07
CA GLN A 260 17.38 13.26 4.00
C GLN A 260 17.38 14.57 3.21
N GLU A 261 16.20 15.18 2.96
CA GLU A 261 16.10 16.48 2.27
C GLU A 261 16.74 17.57 3.12
N LYS A 262 16.45 17.62 4.41
CA LYS A 262 17.04 18.57 5.36
C LYS A 262 18.56 18.41 5.44
N ASP A 263 19.03 17.17 5.56
CA ASP A 263 20.47 16.86 5.63
C ASP A 263 21.18 17.24 4.32
N TYR A 264 20.55 16.99 3.16
CA TYR A 264 21.06 17.40 1.86
C TYR A 264 21.15 18.95 1.75
N GLU A 265 20.09 19.68 2.12
CA GLU A 265 20.08 21.14 2.07
C GLU A 265 21.14 21.73 3.00
N ALA A 266 21.29 21.20 4.20
CA ALA A 266 22.32 21.61 5.15
C ALA A 266 23.72 21.37 4.59
N GLN A 267 23.97 20.19 3.98
CA GLN A 267 25.25 19.88 3.35
C GLN A 267 25.53 20.79 2.15
N GLN A 268 24.54 21.08 1.29
CA GLN A 268 24.72 21.99 0.16
C GLN A 268 25.02 23.42 0.61
N ALA A 269 24.36 23.88 1.67
CA ALA A 269 24.64 25.20 2.27
C ALA A 269 26.08 25.27 2.80
N GLU A 270 26.55 24.21 3.47
CA GLU A 270 27.93 24.15 3.98
C GLU A 270 28.95 24.09 2.85
N ILE A 271 28.75 23.26 1.83
CA ILE A 271 29.59 23.19 0.64
C ILE A 271 29.68 24.58 -0.02
N LYS A 272 28.54 25.25 -0.18
CA LYS A 272 28.49 26.61 -0.73
C LYS A 272 29.28 27.60 0.12
N ARG A 273 29.08 27.60 1.45
CA ARG A 273 29.77 28.46 2.41
C ARG A 273 31.29 28.24 2.33
N LEU A 274 31.75 27.00 2.29
CA LEU A 274 33.16 26.66 2.17
C LEU A 274 33.74 27.08 0.82
N THR A 275 32.99 26.89 -0.26
CA THR A 275 33.41 27.29 -1.62
C THR A 275 33.51 28.80 -1.75
N ASP A 276 32.52 29.58 -1.26
CA ASP A 276 32.55 31.05 -1.25
C ASP A 276 33.73 31.55 -0.43
N TRP A 277 34.01 30.91 0.71
CA TRP A 277 35.16 31.24 1.54
C TRP A 277 36.50 30.98 0.79
N ILE A 278 36.63 29.85 0.12
CA ILE A 278 37.79 29.50 -0.70
C ILE A 278 37.99 30.51 -1.82
N GLU A 279 36.92 30.85 -2.53
CA GLU A 279 36.98 31.84 -3.62
C GLU A 279 37.41 33.20 -3.15
N LYS A 280 36.86 33.69 -2.02
CA LYS A 280 37.20 34.99 -1.41
C LYS A 280 38.67 35.10 -1.05
N TRP A 281 39.30 34.00 -0.61
CA TRP A 281 40.65 34.01 -0.06
C TRP A 281 41.71 33.31 -0.91
N LYS A 282 41.35 32.78 -2.08
CA LYS A 282 42.23 32.01 -2.97
C LYS A 282 43.54 32.74 -3.36
N ASN A 283 43.50 34.06 -3.44
CA ASN A 283 44.62 34.88 -3.88
C ASN A 283 45.37 35.53 -2.71
N THR A 284 45.10 35.22 -1.46
CA THR A 284 45.74 35.80 -0.27
C THR A 284 46.85 34.89 0.23
N PRO A 285 48.14 35.26 0.11
CA PRO A 285 49.29 34.38 0.42
C PRO A 285 49.26 33.76 1.82
N THR A 286 48.79 34.53 2.84
CA THR A 286 48.70 34.11 4.23
C THR A 286 47.62 33.07 4.49
N LYS A 287 46.67 32.90 3.56
CA LYS A 287 45.51 32.00 3.72
C LYS A 287 45.55 30.77 2.78
N VAL A 288 46.60 30.57 1.99
CA VAL A 288 46.74 29.46 1.04
C VAL A 288 46.66 28.11 1.75
N ALA A 289 47.28 27.95 2.91
CA ALA A 289 47.20 26.71 3.68
C ALA A 289 45.74 26.39 4.15
N ALA A 290 45.05 27.40 4.63
CA ALA A 290 43.65 27.28 5.09
C ALA A 290 42.67 26.99 3.93
N THR A 291 42.87 27.60 2.74
CA THR A 291 42.07 27.31 1.56
C THR A 291 42.29 25.87 1.06
N ARG A 292 43.53 25.38 1.11
CA ARG A 292 43.86 23.99 0.75
C ARG A 292 43.20 23.00 1.75
N SER A 293 43.25 23.31 3.05
CA SER A 293 42.57 22.47 4.08
C SER A 293 41.06 22.37 3.84
N LYS A 294 40.38 23.52 3.62
CA LYS A 294 38.94 23.55 3.38
C LYS A 294 38.54 22.84 2.06
N ARG A 295 39.37 22.90 1.03
CA ARG A 295 39.17 22.14 -0.20
C ARG A 295 39.21 20.63 0.08
N LYS A 296 40.19 20.16 0.88
CA LYS A 296 40.27 18.76 1.28
C LYS A 296 39.04 18.33 2.08
N VAL A 297 38.47 19.19 2.93
CA VAL A 297 37.24 18.88 3.66
C VAL A 297 36.10 18.63 2.68
N ILE A 298 35.93 19.47 1.64
CA ILE A 298 34.90 19.23 0.61
C ILE A 298 35.15 17.93 -0.18
N GLU A 299 36.42 17.68 -0.55
CA GLU A 299 36.83 16.48 -1.32
C GLU A 299 36.60 15.18 -0.55
N HIS A 300 36.75 15.19 0.78
CA HIS A 300 36.51 14.01 1.65
C HIS A 300 35.09 13.94 2.22
N MET A 301 34.23 14.91 1.92
CA MET A 301 32.87 14.91 2.39
C MET A 301 32.05 13.83 1.66
N ILE A 302 31.42 12.93 2.42
CA ILE A 302 30.49 11.94 1.84
C ILE A 302 29.27 12.72 1.35
N LEU A 303 29.07 12.76 0.04
CA LEU A 303 27.96 13.50 -0.55
C LEU A 303 26.64 12.77 -0.29
N ILE A 304 25.71 13.48 0.30
CA ILE A 304 24.32 13.02 0.46
C ILE A 304 23.64 13.19 -0.88
N GLU A 305 23.09 12.09 -1.41
CA GLU A 305 22.29 12.15 -2.63
C GLU A 305 21.00 12.93 -2.39
N LYS A 306 20.68 13.82 -3.32
CA LYS A 306 19.39 14.52 -3.27
C LYS A 306 18.27 13.49 -3.26
N PRO A 307 17.34 13.56 -2.29
CA PRO A 307 16.22 12.64 -2.28
C PRO A 307 15.45 12.74 -3.59
N ARG A 308 15.30 11.63 -4.26
CA ARG A 308 14.49 11.56 -5.48
C ARG A 308 13.03 11.61 -5.05
N LYS A 309 12.44 12.82 -5.11
CA LYS A 309 10.99 12.94 -4.91
C LYS A 309 10.31 12.10 -5.97
N PHE A 310 9.41 11.22 -5.57
CA PHE A 310 8.49 10.62 -6.53
C PHE A 310 7.83 11.77 -7.29
N ASP A 311 7.80 11.66 -8.61
CA ASP A 311 7.21 12.69 -9.47
C ASP A 311 5.68 12.62 -9.37
N THR A 312 5.16 12.84 -8.15
CA THR A 312 3.71 12.99 -7.90
C THR A 312 3.15 14.25 -8.56
N LYS A 313 4.05 15.14 -9.04
CA LYS A 313 3.66 16.32 -9.82
C LYS A 313 3.12 16.00 -11.22
N ALA A 314 3.30 14.77 -11.71
CA ALA A 314 2.82 14.36 -13.02
C ALA A 314 1.29 14.48 -13.18
N PHE A 315 0.54 14.46 -12.07
CA PHE A 315 -0.93 14.55 -12.08
C PHE A 315 -1.48 15.94 -11.73
N GLN A 316 -0.76 17.01 -11.92
CA GLN A 316 -1.25 18.40 -11.69
C GLN A 316 -2.12 18.96 -12.83
N GLY A 317 -2.53 18.14 -13.81
CA GLY A 317 -3.50 18.54 -14.82
C GLY A 317 -4.93 18.59 -14.23
N GLN A 318 -5.59 19.75 -14.31
CA GLN A 318 -7.03 19.80 -14.08
C GLN A 318 -7.74 19.12 -15.25
N PHE A 319 -8.30 17.93 -15.03
CA PHE A 319 -9.09 17.21 -16.02
C PHE A 319 -10.53 17.75 -16.00
N LEU A 320 -10.74 18.85 -16.70
CA LEU A 320 -12.07 19.45 -16.83
C LEU A 320 -12.78 18.84 -18.04
N PRO A 321 -14.06 18.45 -17.92
CA PRO A 321 -14.88 18.08 -19.05
C PRO A 321 -14.90 19.18 -20.13
N GLN A 322 -15.13 18.81 -21.38
CA GLN A 322 -15.24 19.78 -22.47
C GLN A 322 -16.52 20.61 -22.30
N THR A 323 -17.62 19.94 -21.96
CA THR A 323 -18.93 20.51 -21.69
C THR A 323 -19.46 20.03 -20.35
N ALA A 324 -20.15 20.88 -19.59
CA ALA A 324 -20.80 20.46 -18.36
C ALA A 324 -22.14 19.77 -18.70
N SER A 325 -22.37 18.58 -18.10
CA SER A 325 -23.69 17.93 -18.20
C SER A 325 -24.76 18.69 -17.42
N TYR A 326 -26.03 18.47 -17.77
CA TYR A 326 -27.16 18.88 -16.92
C TYR A 326 -27.18 18.09 -15.60
N HIS A 327 -28.15 18.43 -14.68
CA HIS A 327 -28.22 17.83 -13.36
C HIS A 327 -28.39 16.30 -13.40
N ASP A 328 -29.30 15.82 -14.24
CA ASP A 328 -29.60 14.39 -14.38
C ASP A 328 -28.71 13.81 -15.51
N VAL A 329 -27.77 12.94 -15.13
CA VAL A 329 -26.77 12.39 -16.04
C VAL A 329 -27.20 11.03 -16.58
N LEU A 330 -27.75 10.14 -15.72
CA LEU A 330 -28.23 8.82 -16.12
C LEU A 330 -29.41 8.40 -15.25
N SER A 331 -30.50 7.99 -15.88
CA SER A 331 -31.65 7.38 -15.18
C SER A 331 -31.83 5.94 -15.66
N VAL A 332 -31.82 5.01 -14.71
CA VAL A 332 -31.96 3.56 -14.93
C VAL A 332 -33.18 3.06 -14.18
N ARG A 333 -34.15 2.50 -14.89
CA ARG A 333 -35.43 2.06 -14.29
C ARG A 333 -35.76 0.62 -14.69
N GLY A 334 -35.63 -0.29 -13.70
CA GLY A 334 -35.92 -1.70 -13.87
C GLY A 334 -35.11 -2.39 -14.97
N LEU A 335 -33.91 -1.91 -15.26
CA LEU A 335 -33.04 -2.44 -16.32
C LEU A 335 -32.68 -3.89 -16.01
N GLN A 336 -33.03 -4.78 -16.92
CA GLN A 336 -32.66 -6.20 -16.85
C GLN A 336 -31.43 -6.43 -17.68
N ILE A 337 -30.37 -6.87 -17.03
CA ILE A 337 -29.05 -7.15 -17.62
C ILE A 337 -28.77 -8.64 -17.59
N GLY A 338 -28.05 -9.12 -18.60
CA GLY A 338 -27.67 -10.52 -18.74
C GLY A 338 -27.21 -10.86 -20.14
N TYR A 339 -27.03 -12.15 -20.41
CA TYR A 339 -26.74 -12.69 -21.73
C TYR A 339 -28.00 -13.39 -22.27
N ASP A 340 -28.10 -14.73 -22.08
CA ASP A 340 -29.28 -15.51 -22.47
C ASP A 340 -30.39 -15.48 -21.41
N SER A 341 -30.05 -15.13 -20.19
CA SER A 341 -30.94 -15.03 -19.03
C SER A 341 -30.67 -13.77 -18.23
N VAL A 342 -31.68 -13.28 -17.50
CA VAL A 342 -31.56 -12.13 -16.63
C VAL A 342 -30.66 -12.48 -15.44
N LEU A 343 -29.51 -11.82 -15.32
CA LEU A 343 -28.61 -11.91 -14.18
C LEU A 343 -29.06 -11.03 -13.02
N SER A 344 -29.44 -9.79 -13.32
CA SER A 344 -29.85 -8.82 -12.30
C SER A 344 -30.82 -7.77 -12.85
N LYS A 345 -31.62 -7.17 -11.95
CA LYS A 345 -32.49 -6.06 -12.24
C LYS A 345 -32.01 -4.83 -11.47
N VAL A 346 -31.78 -3.73 -12.19
CA VAL A 346 -31.12 -2.54 -11.66
C VAL A 346 -31.99 -1.30 -11.81
N SER A 347 -32.05 -0.47 -10.75
CA SER A 347 -32.69 0.83 -10.77
C SER A 347 -31.88 1.80 -9.91
N PHE A 348 -31.45 2.91 -10.51
CA PHE A 348 -30.76 4.02 -9.81
C PHE A 348 -30.80 5.27 -10.69
N GLU A 349 -30.52 6.40 -10.07
CA GLU A 349 -30.31 7.68 -10.75
C GLU A 349 -28.92 8.20 -10.43
N LEU A 350 -28.26 8.78 -11.41
CA LEU A 350 -26.91 9.33 -11.29
C LEU A 350 -26.96 10.81 -11.65
N HIS A 351 -26.58 11.64 -10.71
CA HIS A 351 -26.58 13.08 -10.86
C HIS A 351 -25.17 13.64 -11.14
N ARG A 352 -25.15 14.87 -11.61
CA ARG A 352 -23.91 15.56 -11.92
C ARG A 352 -22.97 15.62 -10.71
N MET A 353 -21.68 15.36 -10.94
CA MET A 353 -20.60 15.31 -9.96
C MET A 353 -20.71 14.17 -8.93
N GLU A 354 -21.70 13.30 -9.03
CA GLU A 354 -21.73 12.08 -8.25
C GLU A 354 -20.72 11.05 -8.74
N ARG A 355 -20.24 10.23 -7.81
CA ARG A 355 -19.29 9.16 -8.05
C ARG A 355 -19.85 7.88 -7.44
N ILE A 356 -20.47 7.05 -8.28
CA ILE A 356 -21.09 5.80 -7.84
C ILE A 356 -20.12 4.63 -8.05
N ALA A 357 -19.78 3.95 -6.96
CA ALA A 357 -19.07 2.69 -7.01
C ALA A 357 -20.04 1.50 -7.11
N VAL A 358 -19.82 0.62 -8.07
CA VAL A 358 -20.56 -0.62 -8.25
C VAL A 358 -19.76 -1.75 -7.61
N ILE A 359 -20.32 -2.34 -6.54
CA ILE A 359 -19.69 -3.39 -5.76
C ILE A 359 -20.54 -4.67 -5.74
N GLY A 360 -19.99 -5.78 -5.29
CA GLY A 360 -20.68 -7.06 -5.13
C GLY A 360 -19.85 -8.25 -5.59
N GLU A 361 -20.39 -9.45 -5.44
CA GLU A 361 -19.73 -10.71 -5.80
C GLU A 361 -19.41 -10.80 -7.31
N ASN A 362 -18.42 -11.63 -7.63
CA ASN A 362 -18.07 -11.90 -9.02
C ASN A 362 -19.20 -12.67 -9.72
N GLY A 363 -19.43 -12.36 -11.02
CA GLY A 363 -20.45 -13.00 -11.83
C GLY A 363 -21.89 -12.47 -11.63
N LYS A 364 -22.12 -11.48 -10.77
CA LYS A 364 -23.46 -10.89 -10.55
C LYS A 364 -23.87 -9.85 -11.61
N GLY A 365 -23.02 -9.56 -12.59
CA GLY A 365 -23.38 -8.70 -13.72
C GLY A 365 -22.87 -7.25 -13.61
N LYS A 366 -21.88 -6.95 -12.76
CA LYS A 366 -21.31 -5.59 -12.64
C LYS A 366 -20.80 -5.03 -13.97
N SER A 367 -19.86 -5.74 -14.61
CA SER A 367 -19.35 -5.39 -15.94
C SER A 367 -20.42 -5.47 -17.02
N THR A 368 -21.37 -6.41 -16.88
CA THR A 368 -22.52 -6.54 -17.78
C THR A 368 -23.40 -5.27 -17.74
N LEU A 369 -23.60 -4.68 -16.55
CA LEU A 369 -24.28 -3.38 -16.43
C LEU A 369 -23.57 -2.30 -17.26
N LEU A 370 -22.25 -2.15 -17.05
CA LEU A 370 -21.48 -1.13 -17.77
C LEU A 370 -21.55 -1.35 -19.30
N LYS A 371 -21.33 -2.59 -19.75
CA LYS A 371 -21.41 -2.96 -21.19
C LYS A 371 -22.80 -2.74 -21.78
N THR A 372 -23.86 -2.97 -21.01
CA THR A 372 -25.23 -2.69 -21.45
C THR A 372 -25.49 -1.18 -21.57
N LEU A 373 -24.98 -0.36 -20.64
CA LEU A 373 -25.12 1.11 -20.66
C LEU A 373 -24.39 1.73 -21.87
N VAL A 374 -23.20 1.24 -22.23
CA VAL A 374 -22.45 1.74 -23.38
C VAL A 374 -22.91 1.15 -24.72
N GLY A 375 -23.83 0.19 -24.70
CA GLY A 375 -24.42 -0.42 -25.89
C GLY A 375 -23.66 -1.59 -26.49
N GLU A 376 -22.64 -2.12 -25.81
CA GLU A 376 -21.92 -3.32 -26.25
C GLU A 376 -22.74 -4.58 -26.04
N LEU A 377 -23.64 -4.59 -25.06
CA LEU A 377 -24.58 -5.69 -24.80
C LEU A 377 -26.02 -5.20 -24.91
N PRO A 378 -26.95 -5.98 -25.49
CA PRO A 378 -28.35 -5.62 -25.56
C PRO A 378 -28.98 -5.71 -24.17
N LYS A 379 -29.86 -4.79 -23.81
CA LYS A 379 -30.72 -4.92 -22.64
C LYS A 379 -31.76 -5.99 -22.83
N LEU A 380 -32.02 -6.79 -21.80
CA LEU A 380 -33.08 -7.83 -21.84
C LEU A 380 -34.45 -7.27 -21.48
N GLY A 381 -34.52 -6.12 -20.77
CA GLY A 381 -35.75 -5.46 -20.39
C GLY A 381 -35.51 -4.18 -19.63
N GLY A 382 -36.58 -3.46 -19.27
CA GLY A 382 -36.47 -2.18 -18.61
C GLY A 382 -36.01 -1.05 -19.53
N GLN A 383 -35.63 0.11 -18.93
CA GLN A 383 -35.18 1.25 -19.71
C GLN A 383 -34.09 2.03 -18.98
N PHE A 384 -33.23 2.66 -19.74
CA PHE A 384 -32.28 3.67 -19.27
C PHE A 384 -32.19 4.81 -20.27
N SER A 385 -31.81 5.98 -19.80
CA SER A 385 -31.59 7.15 -20.64
C SER A 385 -30.47 8.01 -20.08
N PHE A 386 -29.58 8.46 -20.95
CA PHE A 386 -28.62 9.51 -20.63
C PHE A 386 -29.32 10.89 -20.69
N GLY A 387 -28.89 11.76 -19.80
CA GLY A 387 -29.36 13.15 -19.76
C GLY A 387 -28.87 13.96 -20.97
N THR A 388 -29.41 15.16 -21.11
CA THR A 388 -29.02 16.06 -22.21
C THR A 388 -27.57 16.52 -22.07
N GLY A 389 -26.80 16.48 -23.16
CA GLY A 389 -25.41 16.93 -23.19
C GLY A 389 -24.44 16.01 -22.50
N VAL A 390 -24.82 14.72 -22.23
CA VAL A 390 -23.92 13.73 -21.68
C VAL A 390 -23.00 13.15 -22.75
N GLU A 391 -21.68 13.35 -22.57
CA GLU A 391 -20.61 12.75 -23.34
C GLU A 391 -19.88 11.77 -22.42
N TRP A 392 -19.99 10.48 -22.71
CA TRP A 392 -19.37 9.44 -21.86
C TRP A 392 -18.05 8.92 -22.44
N GLY A 393 -17.13 8.58 -21.55
CA GLY A 393 -15.92 7.80 -21.84
C GLY A 393 -15.99 6.46 -21.11
N TYR A 394 -15.75 5.38 -21.85
CA TYR A 394 -15.75 4.03 -21.29
C TYR A 394 -14.34 3.44 -21.26
N PHE A 395 -14.00 2.87 -20.14
CA PHE A 395 -12.76 2.12 -19.94
C PHE A 395 -13.11 0.66 -19.62
N ASP A 396 -12.69 -0.25 -20.51
CA ASP A 396 -12.75 -1.71 -20.31
C ASP A 396 -11.34 -2.24 -20.04
N GLN A 397 -11.15 -2.83 -18.89
CA GLN A 397 -9.86 -3.43 -18.48
C GLN A 397 -9.40 -4.50 -19.46
N GLN A 398 -10.30 -5.39 -19.92
CA GLN A 398 -9.93 -6.48 -20.84
C GLN A 398 -9.47 -5.96 -22.18
N ALA A 399 -10.18 -4.97 -22.71
CA ALA A 399 -9.81 -4.31 -23.97
C ALA A 399 -8.47 -3.57 -23.85
N ALA A 400 -8.21 -2.91 -22.69
CA ALA A 400 -6.98 -2.16 -22.46
C ALA A 400 -5.74 -3.07 -22.39
N VAL A 401 -5.86 -4.29 -21.85
CA VAL A 401 -4.73 -5.24 -21.68
C VAL A 401 -4.56 -6.16 -22.90
N ALA A 402 -5.55 -6.23 -23.77
CA ALA A 402 -5.48 -7.05 -24.99
C ALA A 402 -4.20 -6.76 -25.81
N GLU A 403 -3.78 -7.75 -26.59
CA GLU A 403 -2.64 -7.57 -27.47
C GLU A 403 -2.96 -6.49 -28.51
N SER A 404 -2.01 -5.57 -28.68
CA SER A 404 -2.12 -4.53 -29.71
C SER A 404 -2.08 -5.15 -31.10
N GLN A 405 -2.92 -4.65 -32.01
CA GLN A 405 -2.89 -5.05 -33.43
C GLN A 405 -1.53 -4.70 -34.07
N ASN A 406 -0.84 -3.65 -33.57
CA ASN A 406 0.46 -3.19 -34.02
C ASN A 406 1.49 -3.20 -32.87
N PRO A 407 2.03 -4.35 -32.45
CA PRO A 407 2.90 -4.45 -31.27
C PRO A 407 4.23 -3.69 -31.41
N LYS A 408 4.67 -3.39 -32.63
CA LYS A 408 5.91 -2.62 -32.90
C LYS A 408 5.73 -1.11 -32.91
N MET A 409 4.50 -0.64 -32.85
CA MET A 409 4.19 0.78 -32.78
C MET A 409 4.58 1.35 -31.43
N THR A 410 5.12 2.55 -31.40
CA THR A 410 5.49 3.21 -30.14
C THR A 410 4.26 3.82 -29.47
N ILE A 411 4.34 4.05 -28.14
CA ILE A 411 3.29 4.73 -27.38
C ILE A 411 2.93 6.08 -28.01
N MET A 412 3.94 6.82 -28.44
CA MET A 412 3.78 8.14 -29.05
C MET A 412 3.05 8.07 -30.36
N GLU A 413 3.41 7.14 -31.25
CA GLU A 413 2.75 6.92 -32.53
C GLU A 413 1.29 6.52 -32.37
N ASP A 414 1.02 5.56 -31.45
CA ASP A 414 -0.32 5.06 -31.11
C ASP A 414 -1.23 6.17 -30.58
N PHE A 415 -0.66 7.08 -29.76
CA PHE A 415 -1.40 8.24 -29.28
C PHE A 415 -1.67 9.25 -30.37
N TRP A 416 -0.71 9.47 -31.27
CA TRP A 416 -0.85 10.38 -32.39
C TRP A 416 -1.83 9.88 -33.49
N GLU A 417 -1.91 8.57 -33.69
CA GLU A 417 -2.89 7.99 -34.60
C GLU A 417 -4.32 8.36 -34.20
N GLU A 418 -4.60 8.35 -32.89
CA GLU A 418 -5.92 8.73 -32.36
C GLU A 418 -6.14 10.27 -32.33
N TYR A 419 -5.04 11.05 -32.16
CA TYR A 419 -5.09 12.51 -32.05
C TYR A 419 -4.11 13.20 -33.01
N PRO A 420 -4.32 13.12 -34.34
CA PRO A 420 -3.35 13.57 -35.33
C PRO A 420 -3.16 15.09 -35.40
N THR A 421 -4.05 15.86 -34.79
CA THR A 421 -3.98 17.34 -34.78
C THR A 421 -3.09 17.89 -33.65
N LEU A 422 -2.65 17.06 -32.71
CA LEU A 422 -1.83 17.50 -31.59
C LEU A 422 -0.37 17.70 -31.99
N LYS A 423 0.26 18.69 -31.39
CA LYS A 423 1.72 18.87 -31.48
C LYS A 423 2.46 17.86 -30.58
N GLU A 424 3.69 17.55 -30.94
CA GLU A 424 4.54 16.63 -30.16
C GLU A 424 4.63 16.98 -28.66
N VAL A 425 4.77 18.27 -28.34
CA VAL A 425 4.82 18.76 -26.94
C VAL A 425 3.53 18.47 -26.20
N GLU A 426 2.37 18.56 -26.86
CA GLU A 426 1.06 18.30 -26.28
C GLU A 426 0.85 16.78 -26.04
N VAL A 427 1.33 15.94 -26.97
CA VAL A 427 1.32 14.48 -26.83
C VAL A 427 2.22 14.07 -25.66
N ARG A 428 3.47 14.57 -25.62
CA ARG A 428 4.39 14.29 -24.50
C ARG A 428 3.85 14.78 -23.16
N SER A 429 3.20 15.95 -23.13
CA SER A 429 2.57 16.47 -21.91
C SER A 429 1.41 15.60 -21.45
N ALA A 430 0.56 15.13 -22.37
CA ALA A 430 -0.54 14.21 -22.06
C ALA A 430 -0.01 12.88 -21.51
N LEU A 431 0.96 12.25 -22.20
CA LEU A 431 1.58 11.00 -21.77
C LEU A 431 2.34 11.16 -20.44
N GLY A 432 3.04 12.30 -20.26
CA GLY A 432 3.71 12.64 -19.01
C GLY A 432 2.75 12.73 -17.81
N SER A 433 1.53 13.23 -18.04
CA SER A 433 0.47 13.24 -17.02
C SER A 433 0.06 11.84 -16.56
N PHE A 434 0.33 10.80 -17.35
CA PHE A 434 0.08 9.40 -17.03
C PHE A 434 1.36 8.61 -16.74
N LEU A 435 2.40 9.30 -16.26
CA LEU A 435 3.68 8.71 -15.83
C LEU A 435 4.51 8.06 -16.95
N PHE A 436 4.31 8.46 -18.21
CA PHE A 436 5.20 8.14 -19.31
C PHE A 436 6.19 9.30 -19.49
N SER A 437 7.42 9.15 -18.99
CA SER A 437 8.42 10.23 -18.97
C SER A 437 9.69 9.84 -19.74
N GLY A 438 10.37 10.86 -20.29
CA GLY A 438 11.63 10.67 -20.99
C GLY A 438 11.50 9.73 -22.19
N ASP A 439 12.25 8.64 -22.17
CA ASP A 439 12.30 7.65 -23.27
C ASP A 439 11.14 6.63 -23.23
N ASP A 440 10.34 6.60 -22.16
CA ASP A 440 9.19 5.69 -22.05
C ASP A 440 8.20 5.88 -23.21
N VAL A 441 8.05 7.10 -23.73
CA VAL A 441 7.12 7.39 -24.83
C VAL A 441 7.49 6.69 -26.14
N TYR A 442 8.71 6.22 -26.28
CA TYR A 442 9.22 5.49 -27.44
C TYR A 442 9.20 3.96 -27.27
N LYS A 443 8.74 3.45 -26.11
CA LYS A 443 8.55 2.02 -25.93
C LYS A 443 7.52 1.48 -26.90
N GLU A 444 7.78 0.28 -27.45
CA GLU A 444 6.85 -0.45 -28.30
C GLU A 444 5.66 -0.95 -27.46
N LEU A 445 4.46 -0.93 -28.03
CA LEU A 445 3.24 -1.39 -27.38
C LEU A 445 3.32 -2.85 -26.94
N GLY A 446 4.05 -3.68 -27.68
CA GLY A 446 4.28 -5.09 -27.33
C GLY A 446 5.13 -5.30 -26.09
N GLN A 447 5.94 -4.32 -25.70
CA GLN A 447 6.83 -4.37 -24.53
C GLN A 447 6.15 -3.84 -23.26
N LEU A 448 4.96 -3.26 -23.36
CA LEU A 448 4.26 -2.67 -22.23
C LEU A 448 3.74 -3.73 -21.26
N SER A 449 4.00 -3.50 -19.98
CA SER A 449 3.34 -4.21 -18.90
C SER A 449 1.82 -3.94 -18.89
N GLY A 450 1.04 -4.84 -18.27
CA GLY A 450 -0.41 -4.64 -18.13
C GLY A 450 -0.78 -3.29 -17.52
N GLY A 451 -0.05 -2.83 -16.50
CA GLY A 451 -0.28 -1.53 -15.87
C GLY A 451 0.05 -0.34 -16.78
N GLU A 452 1.08 -0.44 -17.63
CA GLU A 452 1.40 0.59 -18.63
C GLU A 452 0.32 0.67 -19.72
N LYS A 453 -0.19 -0.47 -20.20
CA LYS A 453 -1.31 -0.52 -21.14
C LYS A 453 -2.57 0.14 -20.57
N VAL A 454 -2.91 -0.13 -19.31
CA VAL A 454 -4.03 0.49 -18.59
C VAL A 454 -3.84 2.01 -18.53
N ARG A 455 -2.65 2.49 -18.14
CA ARG A 455 -2.36 3.93 -18.09
C ARG A 455 -2.48 4.62 -19.45
N LEU A 456 -2.02 3.97 -20.52
CA LEU A 456 -2.14 4.49 -21.87
C LEU A 456 -3.60 4.60 -22.32
N ALA A 457 -4.41 3.57 -22.09
CA ALA A 457 -5.84 3.57 -22.41
C ALA A 457 -6.60 4.66 -21.64
N LEU A 458 -6.29 4.83 -20.34
CA LEU A 458 -6.85 5.92 -19.54
C LEU A 458 -6.42 7.29 -20.09
N CYS A 459 -5.14 7.47 -20.45
CA CYS A 459 -4.63 8.69 -21.04
C CYS A 459 -5.43 9.09 -22.30
N LYS A 460 -5.64 8.14 -23.20
CA LYS A 460 -6.44 8.34 -24.42
C LYS A 460 -7.88 8.72 -24.09
N MET A 461 -8.54 8.01 -23.18
CA MET A 461 -9.91 8.30 -22.77
C MET A 461 -10.04 9.69 -22.15
N PHE A 462 -9.15 10.06 -21.23
CA PHE A 462 -9.19 11.39 -20.59
C PHE A 462 -8.89 12.55 -21.54
N LYS A 463 -8.12 12.31 -22.61
CA LYS A 463 -7.85 13.33 -23.62
C LYS A 463 -9.11 13.76 -24.37
N ARG A 464 -10.14 12.90 -24.49
CA ARG A 464 -11.46 13.24 -25.07
C ARG A 464 -12.27 14.18 -24.15
N ARG A 465 -11.89 14.33 -22.89
CA ARG A 465 -12.51 15.21 -21.88
C ARG A 465 -14.02 14.96 -21.71
N PRO A 466 -14.46 13.69 -21.55
CA PRO A 466 -15.88 13.38 -21.36
C PRO A 466 -16.40 14.00 -20.05
N ASN A 467 -17.72 14.15 -19.90
CA ASN A 467 -18.35 14.61 -18.65
C ASN A 467 -18.97 13.47 -17.79
N LEU A 468 -19.02 12.25 -18.34
CA LEU A 468 -19.32 11.03 -17.62
C LEU A 468 -18.22 10.00 -17.89
N LEU A 469 -17.61 9.50 -16.83
CA LEU A 469 -16.66 8.38 -16.88
C LEU A 469 -17.35 7.10 -16.45
N ILE A 470 -17.22 6.06 -17.27
CA ILE A 470 -17.68 4.69 -16.97
C ILE A 470 -16.43 3.81 -16.95
N LEU A 471 -16.05 3.31 -15.76
CA LEU A 471 -14.78 2.61 -15.56
C LEU A 471 -15.01 1.18 -15.05
N ASP A 472 -14.48 0.18 -15.77
CA ASP A 472 -14.52 -1.23 -15.36
C ASP A 472 -13.15 -1.67 -14.84
N GLU A 473 -13.04 -1.86 -13.52
CA GLU A 473 -11.82 -2.26 -12.79
C GLU A 473 -10.56 -1.46 -13.16
N PRO A 474 -10.56 -0.12 -13.08
CA PRO A 474 -9.46 0.71 -13.56
C PRO A 474 -8.18 0.58 -12.73
N THR A 475 -8.27 0.05 -11.51
CA THR A 475 -7.13 -0.10 -10.57
C THR A 475 -6.39 -1.42 -10.71
N ASN A 476 -6.95 -2.39 -11.45
CA ASN A 476 -6.32 -3.70 -11.64
C ASN A 476 -5.02 -3.57 -12.46
N HIS A 477 -4.02 -4.38 -12.12
CA HIS A 477 -2.67 -4.36 -12.70
C HIS A 477 -1.88 -3.05 -12.52
N MET A 478 -2.44 -2.06 -11.79
CA MET A 478 -1.71 -0.86 -11.44
C MET A 478 -0.89 -1.08 -10.17
N ASP A 479 0.33 -0.55 -10.16
CA ASP A 479 1.09 -0.41 -8.92
C ASP A 479 0.49 0.69 -8.02
N ILE A 480 0.96 0.74 -6.78
CA ILE A 480 0.43 1.67 -5.77
C ILE A 480 0.54 3.12 -6.27
N VAL A 481 1.67 3.48 -6.89
CA VAL A 481 1.90 4.83 -7.43
C VAL A 481 0.90 5.17 -8.53
N GLY A 482 0.63 4.23 -9.43
CA GLY A 482 -0.38 4.38 -10.49
C GLY A 482 -1.80 4.54 -9.93
N LYS A 483 -2.14 3.78 -8.89
CA LYS A 483 -3.43 3.91 -8.19
C LYS A 483 -3.59 5.27 -7.52
N GLU A 484 -2.59 5.73 -6.78
CA GLU A 484 -2.58 7.05 -6.15
C GLU A 484 -2.74 8.17 -7.18
N ALA A 485 -2.03 8.04 -8.29
CA ALA A 485 -2.12 8.97 -9.39
C ALA A 485 -3.55 9.02 -9.98
N LEU A 486 -4.18 7.87 -10.21
CA LEU A 486 -5.57 7.79 -10.69
C LEU A 486 -6.56 8.39 -9.66
N GLU A 487 -6.36 8.13 -8.38
CA GLU A 487 -7.16 8.71 -7.29
C GLU A 487 -7.09 10.24 -7.29
N GLN A 488 -5.89 10.81 -7.33
CA GLN A 488 -5.70 12.27 -7.38
C GLN A 488 -6.37 12.89 -8.61
N MET A 489 -6.25 12.23 -9.76
CA MET A 489 -6.88 12.66 -10.98
C MET A 489 -8.41 12.66 -10.86
N LEU A 490 -9.01 11.57 -10.37
CA LEU A 490 -10.46 11.48 -10.20
C LEU A 490 -10.97 12.41 -9.10
N LYS A 491 -10.19 12.71 -8.06
CA LYS A 491 -10.52 13.72 -7.05
C LYS A 491 -10.60 15.11 -7.65
N SER A 492 -9.70 15.43 -8.58
CA SER A 492 -9.69 16.73 -9.28
C SER A 492 -10.69 16.83 -10.43
N TYR A 493 -11.20 15.69 -10.90
CA TYR A 493 -12.17 15.63 -11.99
C TYR A 493 -13.54 16.15 -11.56
N THR A 494 -14.09 17.13 -12.30
CA THR A 494 -15.35 17.80 -12.00
C THR A 494 -16.58 17.19 -12.70
N GLY A 495 -16.39 16.11 -13.44
CA GLY A 495 -17.47 15.34 -14.05
C GLY A 495 -18.05 14.28 -13.13
N THR A 496 -18.91 13.45 -13.71
CA THR A 496 -19.60 12.34 -13.04
C THR A 496 -18.87 11.03 -13.28
N VAL A 497 -18.85 10.11 -12.31
CA VAL A 497 -18.13 8.84 -12.44
C VAL A 497 -19.02 7.68 -12.01
N LEU A 498 -19.12 6.66 -12.85
CA LEU A 498 -19.69 5.35 -12.51
C LEU A 498 -18.58 4.31 -12.70
N PHE A 499 -18.23 3.58 -11.64
CA PHE A 499 -17.09 2.66 -11.72
C PHE A 499 -17.33 1.35 -10.96
N VAL A 500 -16.81 0.27 -11.51
CA VAL A 500 -16.67 -1.02 -10.83
C VAL A 500 -15.26 -1.10 -10.27
N SER A 501 -15.10 -1.45 -9.01
CA SER A 501 -13.80 -1.76 -8.43
C SER A 501 -13.91 -2.72 -7.25
N HIS A 502 -12.87 -3.52 -7.06
CA HIS A 502 -12.65 -4.34 -5.88
C HIS A 502 -11.63 -3.71 -4.91
N ASP A 503 -11.03 -2.60 -5.29
CA ASP A 503 -10.08 -1.85 -4.46
C ASP A 503 -10.85 -1.00 -3.43
N ARG A 504 -10.91 -1.49 -2.20
CA ARG A 504 -11.65 -0.83 -1.10
C ARG A 504 -11.11 0.55 -0.76
N TYR A 505 -9.79 0.75 -0.88
CA TYR A 505 -9.18 2.05 -0.63
C TYR A 505 -9.60 3.06 -1.70
N PHE A 506 -9.57 2.65 -2.96
CA PHE A 506 -10.02 3.45 -4.08
C PHE A 506 -11.51 3.83 -3.96
N ILE A 507 -12.37 2.86 -3.57
CA ILE A 507 -13.80 3.12 -3.34
C ILE A 507 -13.98 4.12 -2.21
N LYS A 508 -13.29 3.93 -1.08
CA LYS A 508 -13.33 4.84 0.09
C LYS A 508 -13.00 6.28 -0.28
N GLU A 509 -11.95 6.46 -1.10
CA GLU A 509 -11.42 7.78 -1.45
C GLU A 509 -12.23 8.51 -2.53
N ILE A 510 -12.96 7.78 -3.38
CA ILE A 510 -13.61 8.34 -4.56
C ILE A 510 -15.13 8.31 -4.47
N ALA A 511 -15.73 7.26 -3.94
CA ALA A 511 -17.18 7.04 -4.01
C ALA A 511 -17.96 8.00 -3.11
N THR A 512 -19.04 8.60 -3.68
CA THR A 512 -20.07 9.36 -2.95
C THR A 512 -21.36 8.57 -2.83
N GLY A 513 -21.51 7.45 -3.57
CA GLY A 513 -22.63 6.53 -3.52
C GLY A 513 -22.19 5.12 -3.88
N ILE A 514 -22.92 4.14 -3.36
CA ILE A 514 -22.61 2.71 -3.55
C ILE A 514 -23.81 2.00 -4.19
N LEU A 515 -23.56 1.29 -5.27
CA LEU A 515 -24.51 0.38 -5.91
C LEU A 515 -24.08 -1.06 -5.63
N ASP A 516 -24.78 -1.71 -4.69
CA ASP A 516 -24.43 -3.03 -4.16
C ASP A 516 -25.21 -4.14 -4.85
N PHE A 517 -24.50 -5.01 -5.58
CA PHE A 517 -24.99 -6.21 -6.24
C PHE A 517 -25.02 -7.39 -5.28
N GLN A 518 -26.14 -7.51 -4.53
CA GLN A 518 -26.38 -8.61 -3.60
C GLN A 518 -26.89 -9.86 -4.36
N ALA A 519 -26.98 -10.99 -3.65
CA ALA A 519 -27.41 -12.27 -4.25
C ALA A 519 -28.79 -12.17 -4.95
N ASP A 520 -29.75 -11.45 -4.32
CA ASP A 520 -31.15 -11.42 -4.76
C ASP A 520 -31.62 -10.06 -5.29
N LYS A 521 -30.86 -8.99 -5.03
CA LYS A 521 -31.25 -7.63 -5.40
C LYS A 521 -30.03 -6.74 -5.63
N VAL A 522 -30.25 -5.68 -6.42
CA VAL A 522 -29.30 -4.56 -6.51
C VAL A 522 -29.88 -3.38 -5.74
N GLN A 523 -29.09 -2.83 -4.83
CA GLN A 523 -29.53 -1.73 -3.97
C GLN A 523 -28.56 -0.55 -4.05
N TYR A 524 -29.12 0.65 -4.20
CA TYR A 524 -28.36 1.90 -4.18
C TYR A 524 -28.33 2.49 -2.77
N TYR A 525 -27.15 2.90 -2.31
CA TYR A 525 -26.92 3.57 -1.04
C TYR A 525 -26.28 4.95 -1.34
N PRO A 526 -27.00 6.07 -1.11
CA PRO A 526 -26.48 7.41 -1.29
C PRO A 526 -25.60 7.83 -0.09
N CYS A 527 -24.52 7.12 0.12
CA CYS A 527 -23.63 7.33 1.27
C CYS A 527 -22.19 6.96 0.90
N THR A 528 -21.24 7.39 1.72
CA THR A 528 -19.83 7.04 1.61
C THR A 528 -19.60 5.55 1.89
N TYR A 529 -18.45 5.03 1.51
CA TYR A 529 -18.11 3.61 1.73
C TYR A 529 -18.06 3.24 3.22
N GLU A 530 -17.61 4.15 4.09
CA GLU A 530 -17.56 3.92 5.53
C GLU A 530 -18.97 3.82 6.14
N GLU A 531 -19.86 4.75 5.79
CA GLU A 531 -21.26 4.73 6.21
C GLU A 531 -22.02 3.49 5.69
N TYR A 532 -21.71 3.05 4.46
CA TYR A 532 -22.22 1.81 3.90
C TYR A 532 -21.81 0.60 4.74
N LEU A 533 -20.53 0.49 5.13
CA LEU A 533 -20.05 -0.60 5.98
C LEU A 533 -20.73 -0.61 7.35
N GLU A 534 -20.92 0.56 7.96
CA GLU A 534 -21.67 0.67 9.22
C GLU A 534 -23.12 0.24 9.09
N GLN A 535 -23.80 0.62 7.99
CA GLN A 535 -25.18 0.19 7.73
C GLN A 535 -25.27 -1.33 7.57
N LYS A 536 -24.32 -1.93 6.82
CA LYS A 536 -24.24 -3.38 6.67
C LYS A 536 -24.00 -4.12 7.98
N GLN A 537 -23.15 -3.59 8.84
CA GLN A 537 -22.92 -4.17 10.17
C GLN A 537 -24.17 -4.10 11.05
N LYS A 538 -24.92 -2.98 11.01
CA LYS A 538 -26.18 -2.81 11.74
C LYS A 538 -27.28 -3.73 11.20
N GLU A 539 -27.36 -3.92 9.87
CA GLU A 539 -28.26 -4.90 9.24
C GLU A 539 -27.92 -6.33 9.67
N ALA A 540 -26.65 -6.70 9.68
CA ALA A 540 -26.18 -8.03 10.09
C ALA A 540 -26.43 -8.32 11.59
N GLN A 541 -26.40 -7.29 12.44
CA GLN A 541 -26.69 -7.40 13.87
C GLN A 541 -28.21 -7.37 14.20
N GLY A 542 -29.07 -7.27 13.18
CA GLY A 542 -30.53 -7.24 13.38
C GLY A 542 -31.06 -5.94 14.02
N LEU A 543 -30.22 -4.89 14.10
CA LEU A 543 -30.58 -3.61 14.73
C LEU A 543 -31.42 -2.68 13.81
N ILE A 544 -31.53 -3.01 12.51
CA ILE A 544 -32.36 -2.33 11.54
C ILE A 544 -33.28 -3.39 10.91
N GLY A 545 -34.41 -3.63 11.54
CA GLY A 545 -35.51 -4.42 10.98
C GLY A 545 -36.26 -3.61 9.96
N GLY A 546 -36.29 -4.09 8.74
CA GLY A 546 -37.37 -3.99 7.76
C GLY A 546 -37.99 -2.64 7.42
N ASN A 547 -37.82 -2.26 6.16
CA ASN A 547 -38.77 -1.59 5.27
C ASN A 547 -39.57 -0.38 5.79
N LYS A 548 -39.28 0.78 5.25
CA LYS A 548 -40.36 1.72 4.82
C LYS A 548 -39.95 2.43 3.53
N THR A 549 -40.42 1.89 2.42
CA THR A 549 -40.85 2.70 1.26
C THR A 549 -41.98 3.58 1.69
N ASN A 550 -41.88 4.90 1.44
CA ASN A 550 -42.94 5.77 0.88
C ASN A 550 -42.43 7.22 0.96
N ALA A 551 -42.18 7.80 -0.20
CA ALA A 551 -43.08 8.73 -0.87
C ALA A 551 -43.50 9.98 -0.07
N ALA A 552 -42.95 11.09 -0.57
CA ALA A 552 -43.54 12.40 -0.78
C ALA A 552 -44.44 13.04 0.32
N GLY A 553 -44.08 14.28 0.65
CA GLY A 553 -45.13 15.23 0.97
C GLY A 553 -44.86 16.14 2.16
N ASN A 554 -44.25 17.26 1.91
CA ASN A 554 -44.72 18.63 2.28
C ASN A 554 -44.76 19.12 3.73
N SER A 555 -44.08 20.22 3.87
CA SER A 555 -44.42 21.44 4.63
C SER A 555 -44.40 21.44 6.16
N GLY A 556 -43.47 22.23 6.67
CA GLY A 556 -43.89 23.42 7.41
C GLY A 556 -43.96 23.36 8.92
N LYS A 557 -43.13 24.22 9.48
CA LYS A 557 -43.32 24.99 10.74
C LYS A 557 -42.61 24.53 12.01
N SER A 558 -41.62 25.33 12.28
CA SER A 558 -41.25 25.87 13.60
C SER A 558 -42.10 25.49 14.80
N ARG A 559 -41.47 25.16 15.91
CA ARG A 559 -41.60 25.91 17.17
C ARG A 559 -40.60 25.40 18.23
N ASN A 560 -39.88 26.39 18.76
CA ASN A 560 -39.20 26.34 20.06
C ASN A 560 -40.14 25.84 21.16
N VAL A 561 -39.58 25.18 22.16
CA VAL A 561 -39.81 25.51 23.59
C VAL A 561 -38.67 24.86 24.41
N ALA A 562 -38.17 25.70 25.31
CA ALA A 562 -37.20 25.47 26.34
C ALA A 562 -37.75 24.69 27.55
N GLY A 563 -36.83 24.30 28.43
CA GLY A 563 -37.14 24.08 29.85
C GLY A 563 -36.65 22.77 30.38
N GLU A 564 -35.67 22.91 31.19
CA GLU A 564 -35.50 22.70 32.64
C GLU A 564 -34.99 21.29 32.98
N ALA A 565 -33.83 21.16 33.52
CA ALA A 565 -33.29 21.40 34.86
C ALA A 565 -33.69 20.35 35.90
N ALA A 566 -32.75 19.74 36.50
CA ALA A 566 -32.52 19.39 37.90
C ALA A 566 -31.70 18.10 37.98
N ASP A 567 -30.58 18.14 38.53
CA ASP A 567 -30.03 18.31 39.90
C ASP A 567 -29.83 16.94 40.56
N ASN A 568 -28.65 16.61 40.97
CA ASN A 568 -28.17 16.38 42.30
C ASN A 568 -26.88 15.52 42.39
N ARG A 569 -25.85 16.17 42.92
CA ARG A 569 -25.03 15.83 44.13
C ARG A 569 -24.47 14.37 44.21
N ASN A 570 -23.27 14.14 44.59
CA ASN A 570 -22.35 14.72 45.59
C ASN A 570 -20.99 13.98 45.63
N ILE A 571 -19.92 14.74 46.00
CA ILE A 571 -18.86 14.43 46.97
C ILE A 571 -17.84 13.35 46.54
N SER A 572 -16.51 13.53 46.51
CA SER A 572 -15.58 14.14 47.49
C SER A 572 -14.20 14.35 46.84
N GLN A 573 -13.63 15.48 47.09
CA GLN A 573 -12.28 15.83 47.55
C GLN A 573 -11.20 14.73 47.61
N VAL A 574 -10.01 14.99 47.05
CA VAL A 574 -8.80 15.44 47.77
C VAL A 574 -7.62 15.53 46.78
N GLY A 575 -6.80 16.58 46.89
CA GLY A 575 -5.41 16.56 46.44
C GLY A 575 -5.00 17.72 45.53
N SER A 576 -4.64 18.79 46.17
CA SER A 576 -3.91 19.93 45.66
C SER A 576 -2.60 19.58 44.96
N GLN A 577 -2.36 20.11 43.78
CA GLN A 577 -1.04 20.59 43.38
C GLN A 577 -1.19 21.75 42.39
N SER A 578 -0.44 22.75 42.68
CA SER A 578 -0.30 24.11 42.17
C SER A 578 -0.17 24.18 40.65
N ASN A 579 -1.00 25.03 40.04
CA ASN A 579 -0.79 25.59 38.69
C ASN A 579 0.26 26.69 38.73
N PRO A 580 1.12 26.80 37.71
CA PRO A 580 1.97 27.97 37.50
C PRO A 580 1.11 29.19 37.07
N PRO A 581 1.52 30.41 37.37
CA PRO A 581 0.70 31.60 37.17
C PRO A 581 0.55 31.96 35.70
N THR A 582 -0.67 32.28 35.33
CA THR A 582 -1.05 32.83 34.03
C THR A 582 -0.51 34.27 33.87
N LEU A 583 -0.12 34.59 32.65
CA LEU A 583 0.49 35.83 32.12
C LEU A 583 -0.35 37.14 32.31
N SER A 584 -1.31 37.20 33.24
CA SER A 584 -2.16 38.38 33.45
C SER A 584 -1.77 39.29 34.63
N ASP A 585 -0.74 38.95 35.44
CA ASP A 585 -0.47 39.70 36.68
C ASP A 585 0.83 40.49 36.68
N VAL A 586 1.43 40.85 35.54
CA VAL A 586 2.66 41.65 35.46
C VAL A 586 2.50 42.93 34.64
N PHE A 587 1.31 43.50 34.52
CA PHE A 587 1.16 44.82 33.91
C PHE A 587 0.61 45.86 34.91
N ASP A 588 1.47 46.26 35.87
CA ASP A 588 1.31 47.56 36.48
C ASP A 588 2.65 48.11 37.03
N LYS A 589 3.51 48.61 36.12
CA LYS A 589 4.50 49.67 36.40
C LYS A 589 4.89 50.32 35.06
N LYS A 590 4.55 51.57 34.89
CA LYS A 590 5.04 52.46 33.83
C LYS A 590 6.57 52.42 33.77
N THR A 591 7.08 51.50 32.96
CA THR A 591 8.49 51.50 32.52
C THR A 591 8.51 51.97 31.08
N TYR A 592 9.26 53.03 30.80
CA TYR A 592 9.48 53.58 29.48
C TYR A 592 9.83 52.48 28.48
N TYR A 593 8.88 52.19 27.60
CA TYR A 593 9.02 51.17 26.57
C TYR A 593 10.00 51.68 25.50
N ASN A 594 11.26 51.20 25.53
CA ASN A 594 12.25 51.50 24.52
C ASN A 594 12.57 50.23 23.72
N PRO A 595 11.94 50.04 22.54
CA PRO A 595 12.11 48.86 21.74
C PRO A 595 13.57 48.56 21.37
N GLY A 596 14.37 49.58 21.13
CA GLY A 596 15.78 49.42 20.78
C GLY A 596 16.65 48.80 21.88
N LYS A 597 16.33 49.07 23.18
CA LYS A 597 17.03 48.44 24.30
C LYS A 597 16.66 46.94 24.46
N ILE A 598 15.40 46.61 24.18
CA ILE A 598 14.93 45.22 24.25
C ILE A 598 15.57 44.39 23.12
N ILE A 599 15.55 44.89 21.90
CA ILE A 599 16.20 44.28 20.75
C ILE A 599 17.71 44.09 20.98
N SER A 600 18.38 45.08 21.55
CA SER A 600 19.82 44.98 21.88
C SER A 600 20.09 43.91 22.95
N ARG A 601 19.21 43.78 23.96
CA ARG A 601 19.31 42.76 25.01
C ARG A 601 19.07 41.36 24.46
N LEU A 602 18.05 41.17 23.63
CA LEU A 602 17.75 39.90 22.98
C LEU A 602 18.90 39.44 22.07
N LYS A 603 19.49 40.33 21.28
CA LYS A 603 20.68 40.03 20.47
C LYS A 603 21.90 39.63 21.32
N GLN A 604 22.11 40.25 22.48
CA GLN A 604 23.17 39.83 23.40
C GLN A 604 22.89 38.43 24.01
N GLN A 605 21.63 38.12 24.30
CA GLN A 605 21.23 36.79 24.79
C GLN A 605 21.42 35.70 23.71
N LEU A 606 21.09 36.00 22.47
CA LEU A 606 21.34 35.14 21.33
C LEU A 606 22.81 34.74 21.20
N VAL A 607 23.70 35.73 21.15
CA VAL A 607 25.16 35.49 21.10
C VAL A 607 25.67 34.68 22.30
N LYS A 608 25.05 34.88 23.49
CA LYS A 608 25.40 34.10 24.67
C LYS A 608 24.97 32.64 24.54
N TYR A 609 23.74 32.36 24.03
CA TYR A 609 23.25 31.01 23.84
C TYR A 609 23.99 30.29 22.72
N GLU A 610 24.32 30.96 21.62
CA GLU A 610 25.18 30.42 20.55
C GLU A 610 26.57 30.00 21.10
N LYS A 611 27.14 30.81 21.95
CA LYS A 611 28.44 30.48 22.61
C LYS A 611 28.31 29.26 23.53
N MET A 612 27.24 29.18 24.33
CA MET A 612 26.98 28.05 25.21
C MET A 612 26.73 26.76 24.42
N LEU A 613 26.07 26.86 23.26
CA LEU A 613 25.86 25.73 22.37
C LEU A 613 27.20 25.21 21.82
N GLY A 614 28.10 26.11 21.36
CA GLY A 614 29.41 25.70 20.88
C GLY A 614 30.28 25.03 21.95
N GLU A 615 30.24 25.57 23.21
CA GLU A 615 30.94 24.94 24.34
C GLU A 615 30.39 23.57 24.70
N SER A 616 29.06 23.35 24.57
CA SER A 616 28.42 22.06 24.78
C SER A 616 28.73 21.06 23.66
N GLU A 617 28.78 21.52 22.40
CA GLU A 617 29.20 20.70 21.25
C GLU A 617 30.65 20.21 21.39
N GLU A 618 31.58 21.09 21.84
CA GLU A 618 32.98 20.70 22.11
C GLU A 618 33.06 19.62 23.20
N ARG A 619 32.31 19.76 24.29
CA ARG A 619 32.27 18.77 25.39
C ARG A 619 31.71 17.42 24.92
N LEU A 620 30.64 17.48 24.12
CA LEU A 620 30.03 16.24 23.58
C LEU A 620 30.97 15.51 22.67
N ALA A 621 31.72 16.24 21.82
CA ALA A 621 32.76 15.68 20.97
C ALA A 621 33.92 15.05 21.77
N GLU A 622 34.33 15.70 22.89
CA GLU A 622 35.34 15.12 23.80
C GLU A 622 34.87 13.84 24.48
N LEU A 623 33.62 13.80 24.95
CA LEU A 623 33.03 12.59 25.57
C LEU A 623 32.89 11.44 24.57
N GLN A 624 32.47 11.73 23.34
CA GLN A 624 32.38 10.76 22.25
C GLN A 624 33.78 10.22 21.85
N MET A 625 34.78 11.08 21.87
CA MET A 625 36.15 10.67 21.58
C MET A 625 36.72 9.76 22.68
N GLN A 626 36.38 10.03 23.93
CA GLN A 626 36.71 9.15 25.07
C GLN A 626 35.99 7.80 25.00
N GLN A 627 34.77 7.76 24.51
CA GLN A 627 34.01 6.51 24.29
C GLN A 627 34.64 5.62 23.22
N MET A 628 35.31 6.20 22.22
CA MET A 628 36.00 5.47 21.15
C MET A 628 37.39 4.96 21.53
N ASP A 629 37.88 5.25 22.74
CA ASP A 629 39.19 4.77 23.17
C ASP A 629 39.16 3.27 23.46
N THR A 630 39.90 2.52 22.65
CA THR A 630 40.00 1.04 22.75
C THR A 630 40.48 0.54 24.09
N ALA A 631 41.16 1.38 24.90
CA ALA A 631 41.60 1.04 26.25
C ALA A 631 40.43 0.93 27.26
N LEU A 632 39.31 1.58 26.98
CA LEU A 632 38.09 1.58 27.83
C LEU A 632 37.10 0.47 27.46
N ALA A 633 37.29 -0.23 26.35
CA ALA A 633 36.36 -1.25 25.84
C ALA A 633 36.14 -2.45 26.77
N THR A 634 36.96 -2.62 27.81
CA THR A 634 36.86 -3.69 28.81
C THR A 634 36.28 -3.25 30.14
N ASP A 635 36.04 -1.94 30.36
CA ASP A 635 35.59 -1.38 31.63
C ASP A 635 34.11 -0.92 31.53
N TYR A 636 33.21 -1.84 31.83
CA TYR A 636 31.75 -1.64 31.66
C TYR A 636 31.19 -0.51 32.56
N GLU A 637 31.75 -0.31 33.76
CA GLU A 637 31.30 0.76 34.65
C GLU A 637 31.61 2.15 34.07
N LYS A 638 32.82 2.34 33.53
CA LYS A 638 33.20 3.62 32.91
C LYS A 638 32.49 3.89 31.59
N LEU A 639 32.18 2.85 30.80
CA LEU A 639 31.35 2.99 29.61
C LEU A 639 29.93 3.47 29.96
N THR A 640 29.34 2.96 31.01
CA THR A 640 28.00 3.34 31.47
C THR A 640 28.00 4.79 32.02
N GLU A 641 29.07 5.19 32.73
CA GLU A 641 29.23 6.59 33.19
C GLU A 641 29.39 7.58 32.01
N LEU A 642 30.14 7.20 30.99
CA LEU A 642 30.30 7.99 29.76
C LEU A 642 29.01 8.12 28.97
N GLU A 643 28.23 7.05 28.84
CA GLU A 643 26.91 7.08 28.20
C GLU A 643 25.93 8.00 28.96
N GLN A 644 25.95 7.96 30.28
CA GLN A 644 25.13 8.87 31.09
C GLN A 644 25.57 10.33 30.94
N ALA A 645 26.89 10.58 30.87
CA ALA A 645 27.44 11.92 30.67
C ALA A 645 27.09 12.46 29.26
N ILE A 646 27.16 11.62 28.23
CA ILE A 646 26.75 11.98 26.85
C ILE A 646 25.25 12.31 26.82
N ALA A 647 24.41 11.49 27.43
CA ALA A 647 22.96 11.71 27.48
C ALA A 647 22.60 13.01 28.24
N ALA A 648 23.32 13.29 29.34
CA ALA A 648 23.14 14.54 30.09
C ALA A 648 23.54 15.78 29.30
N GLU A 649 24.66 15.71 28.53
CA GLU A 649 25.10 16.83 27.71
C GLU A 649 24.20 17.02 26.48
N GLN A 650 23.64 15.97 25.89
CA GLN A 650 22.61 16.05 24.84
C GLN A 650 21.34 16.74 25.34
N SER A 651 20.86 16.39 26.54
CA SER A 651 19.70 17.07 27.15
C SER A 651 19.98 18.56 27.47
N ASN A 652 21.22 18.88 27.84
CA ASN A 652 21.66 20.24 28.02
C ASN A 652 21.66 21.02 26.70
N GLN A 653 22.11 20.42 25.61
CA GLN A 653 22.05 21.02 24.26
C GLN A 653 20.61 21.31 23.83
N GLU A 654 19.67 20.36 24.02
CA GLU A 654 18.25 20.58 23.72
C GLU A 654 17.70 21.78 24.49
N SER A 655 18.00 21.89 25.78
CA SER A 655 17.56 23.03 26.60
C SER A 655 18.15 24.38 26.16
N ILE A 656 19.37 24.38 25.64
CA ILE A 656 20.01 25.61 25.11
C ILE A 656 19.39 25.98 23.76
N LEU A 657 19.10 24.98 22.90
CA LEU A 657 18.43 25.17 21.61
C LEU A 657 17.02 25.73 21.78
N ASP A 658 16.24 25.18 22.70
CA ASP A 658 14.88 25.67 22.99
C ASP A 658 14.90 27.17 23.39
N ARG A 659 15.83 27.56 24.26
CA ARG A 659 15.98 28.96 24.67
C ARG A 659 16.48 29.89 23.54
N LEU A 660 17.28 29.33 22.63
CA LEU A 660 17.76 30.06 21.46
C LEU A 660 16.59 30.35 20.52
N VAL A 661 15.75 29.34 20.23
CA VAL A 661 14.55 29.47 19.40
C VAL A 661 13.53 30.45 20.03
N GLU A 662 13.28 30.33 21.34
CA GLU A 662 12.40 31.27 22.04
C GLU A 662 12.91 32.73 21.93
N THR A 663 14.23 32.95 22.10
CA THR A 663 14.84 34.29 22.03
C THR A 663 14.84 34.83 20.60
N GLU A 664 15.01 33.98 19.57
CA GLU A 664 14.87 34.39 18.16
C GLU A 664 13.44 34.80 17.85
N THR A 665 12.46 33.98 18.28
CA THR A 665 11.03 34.24 18.06
C THR A 665 10.62 35.58 18.71
N GLU A 666 11.06 35.84 19.96
CA GLU A 666 10.82 37.11 20.63
C GLU A 666 11.49 38.29 19.91
N LEU A 667 12.68 38.08 19.32
CA LEU A 667 13.40 39.12 18.57
C LEU A 667 12.66 39.48 17.29
N ASP A 668 12.17 38.49 16.56
CA ASP A 668 11.42 38.66 15.30
C ASP A 668 10.08 39.37 15.57
N GLU A 669 9.33 38.94 16.60
CA GLU A 669 8.10 39.62 17.01
C GLU A 669 8.32 41.09 17.38
N MET A 670 9.44 41.37 18.03
CA MET A 670 9.78 42.76 18.42
C MET A 670 10.25 43.60 17.23
N GLN A 671 10.88 42.97 16.21
CA GLN A 671 11.25 43.66 14.98
C GLN A 671 10.02 43.97 14.13
N GLU A 672 9.06 43.02 13.99
CA GLU A 672 7.80 43.28 13.31
C GLU A 672 6.95 44.36 13.97
N LYS A 673 6.96 44.47 15.30
CA LYS A 673 6.24 45.52 16.03
C LYS A 673 6.94 46.91 15.93
N THR A 674 8.13 46.94 15.36
CA THR A 674 8.94 48.18 15.27
C THR A 674 9.00 48.76 13.84
N VAL A 675 8.57 47.97 12.84
CA VAL A 675 8.32 48.38 11.44
C VAL A 675 6.85 48.80 11.31
#